data_a4b43cfc780dfefdfde8a8a4497a6caa
#
_entry.id   a4b43cfc780dfefdfde8a8a4497a6caa
#
_cell.length_a   1.000
_cell.length_b   1.000
_cell.length_c   1.000
_cell.angle_alpha   90.00
_cell.angle_beta   90.00
_cell.angle_gamma   90.00
#
_symmetry.space_group_name_H-M   'P 1'
#
loop_
_entity.id
_entity.type
_entity.pdbx_description
1 polymer ?
#
loop_
_entity_poly.entity_id
_entity_poly.type
_entity_poly.pdbx_seq_one_letter_code
_entity_poly.pdbx_strand_id
1 'polypeptide(L)'
;MEIILSAFVLLRTSPADSADFDSVRDTIARATVTSSFKEGFAQLSTAAPVTTLALTQLESAGIVAPRDLSATVPGLLIPDYGSSMTSSIYVRGLGSRIDNPVVGLYLDDIPVMDKNSYDLSFLDMRRVDMYRGPGGTLYGRNSMVGVLSLETLSPLSFQGMRAALEYGSGNSFSARASYYKGNFGAAVGYRHSDGFYENEYDGDSDMDALDMLSLRLKFARRGNRTEVDNSFSLSLTDQGGYPYRQYTDEGVLEGVNYNDESGYRRLSAIEGFRIGFSGKGWKLSSMTSAQLLFDEMRLDQDFTSSSMFTLKQRQGQFAFTQEIVLKLEGPGWWSSQSGIFAFYKHNDMSAPVTFLEDGIESLILGNANANIPSSVGQVAIQEESFCISSDFGIGTYNVAAYHESYFRFGRWTVTAGLRLDHEGGSMDYDSRASFNYKFETSYYDMDWVALSTVYAGDLSNSWFQFVPKLSVQWDIPAGEGIRAHLYGLVSKGYTAGGFNTQIFSDILQNKLMADMMEGLGRSSDSVVDIEAEDITYKPETCMNYELGGEFTMSREGHSLRAAATFYHIDCRNQQITVFPDGTSTGRMMANAGKSRSNGMEAELDWAWNGWGLRFSASLTDAEFVEYNDGVDDYSGNDIPYSPRSTLYCRLSRRFQVHKGGLRYVNAFLDVDRTGHITWNESGTMGQHPYALLGAGVSLDFPHFSFYVRGQNLADTSYRTFYFKSVGNSFFQMGKPRRFTVGISLNF
;
A
#
# COMPACT_ATOMS: atom_id res chain seq x y z
N MET A 1 -27.08 -16.99 14.32
CA MET A 1 -26.47 -18.32 14.12
C MET A 1 -27.46 -19.33 13.49
N GLU A 2 -28.74 -19.32 13.84
CA GLU A 2 -29.76 -20.26 13.25
C GLU A 2 -30.10 -19.96 11.78
N ILE A 3 -30.03 -18.74 11.32
CA ILE A 3 -30.33 -18.38 9.90
C ILE A 3 -29.24 -18.86 8.95
N ILE A 4 -27.99 -18.97 9.40
CA ILE A 4 -26.87 -19.46 8.59
C ILE A 4 -26.91 -20.99 8.46
N LEU A 5 -27.36 -21.70 9.49
CA LEU A 5 -27.51 -23.17 9.44
C LEU A 5 -28.68 -23.61 8.56
N SER A 6 -29.74 -22.84 8.48
CA SER A 6 -30.93 -23.17 7.66
C SER A 6 -30.68 -23.04 6.15
N ALA A 7 -29.73 -22.22 5.72
CA ALA A 7 -29.35 -22.09 4.31
C ALA A 7 -28.55 -23.30 3.77
N PHE A 8 -27.93 -24.09 4.65
CA PHE A 8 -27.13 -25.26 4.27
C PHE A 8 -27.93 -26.52 3.90
N VAL A 9 -29.22 -26.59 4.21
CA VAL A 9 -30.05 -27.83 4.05
C VAL A 9 -30.75 -27.90 2.71
N LEU A 10 -30.82 -26.84 1.90
CA LEU A 10 -31.65 -26.76 0.71
C LEU A 10 -30.97 -26.91 -0.66
N LEU A 11 -29.65 -27.17 -0.71
CA LEU A 11 -28.93 -27.34 -1.98
C LEU A 11 -28.53 -28.81 -2.22
N ARG A 12 -29.49 -29.67 -2.55
CA ARG A 12 -29.22 -30.90 -3.31
C ARG A 12 -29.02 -30.52 -4.77
N THR A 13 -27.75 -30.32 -5.19
CA THR A 13 -27.40 -30.27 -6.61
C THR A 13 -26.89 -31.62 -7.08
N SER A 14 -27.37 -32.06 -8.25
CA SER A 14 -26.82 -33.20 -8.99
C SER A 14 -25.29 -33.04 -9.17
N PRO A 15 -24.54 -34.13 -9.17
CA PRO A 15 -23.09 -34.05 -9.46
C PRO A 15 -22.97 -33.66 -10.94
N ALA A 16 -22.64 -32.39 -11.19
CA ALA A 16 -22.01 -32.01 -12.43
C ALA A 16 -20.57 -32.56 -12.39
N ASP A 17 -20.10 -33.12 -13.49
CA ASP A 17 -18.78 -33.69 -13.67
C ASP A 17 -17.73 -32.78 -13.00
N SER A 18 -17.07 -33.35 -12.00
CA SER A 18 -15.95 -32.71 -11.30
C SER A 18 -14.84 -32.44 -12.32
N ALA A 19 -14.80 -31.24 -12.85
CA ALA A 19 -13.59 -30.76 -13.51
C ALA A 19 -12.45 -30.96 -12.52
N ASP A 20 -11.47 -31.71 -12.95
CA ASP A 20 -10.37 -32.26 -12.20
C ASP A 20 -9.64 -31.15 -11.41
N PHE A 21 -10.04 -30.97 -10.14
CA PHE A 21 -9.45 -29.98 -9.22
C PHE A 21 -7.97 -30.30 -8.92
N ASP A 22 -7.53 -31.52 -9.20
CA ASP A 22 -6.12 -31.92 -9.09
C ASP A 22 -5.26 -31.22 -10.17
N SER A 23 -5.82 -30.88 -11.35
CA SER A 23 -5.09 -30.16 -12.40
C SER A 23 -4.81 -28.69 -12.04
N VAL A 24 -5.60 -28.07 -11.19
CA VAL A 24 -5.37 -26.69 -10.69
C VAL A 24 -4.40 -26.67 -9.50
N ARG A 25 -4.33 -27.77 -8.73
CA ARG A 25 -3.42 -27.91 -7.60
C ARG A 25 -2.02 -28.41 -7.96
N ASP A 26 -1.85 -29.20 -9.01
CA ASP A 26 -0.58 -29.84 -9.39
C ASP A 26 0.28 -29.03 -10.35
N THR A 27 -0.25 -27.96 -10.88
CA THR A 27 0.58 -27.01 -11.59
C THR A 27 1.15 -26.05 -10.52
N ILE A 28 2.47 -26.12 -10.26
CA ILE A 28 3.22 -24.86 -10.14
C ILE A 28 2.69 -24.09 -11.31
N ALA A 29 1.78 -23.17 -11.01
CA ALA A 29 0.96 -22.55 -12.00
C ALA A 29 1.93 -22.16 -13.13
N ARG A 30 1.80 -22.79 -14.27
CA ARG A 30 2.32 -22.15 -15.45
C ARG A 30 1.80 -20.74 -15.30
N ALA A 31 2.69 -19.83 -14.93
CA ALA A 31 2.46 -18.41 -15.07
C ALA A 31 2.36 -18.16 -16.58
N THR A 32 1.35 -18.77 -17.17
CA THR A 32 0.83 -18.35 -18.44
C THR A 32 0.11 -17.08 -18.04
N VAL A 33 0.82 -15.97 -18.10
CA VAL A 33 0.24 -14.66 -18.13
C VAL A 33 -0.88 -14.75 -19.15
N THR A 34 -2.09 -15.02 -18.66
CA THR A 34 -3.28 -14.91 -19.50
C THR A 34 -3.42 -13.43 -19.74
N SER A 35 -3.33 -12.97 -20.97
CA SER A 35 -3.29 -11.58 -21.40
C SER A 35 -4.11 -10.67 -20.50
N SER A 36 -3.45 -9.96 -19.59
CA SER A 36 -4.09 -8.88 -18.86
C SER A 36 -4.50 -7.78 -19.85
N PHE A 37 -5.36 -6.88 -19.41
CA PHE A 37 -5.76 -5.73 -20.23
C PHE A 37 -4.55 -4.95 -20.73
N LYS A 38 -3.48 -4.84 -19.93
CA LYS A 38 -2.27 -4.07 -20.21
C LYS A 38 -1.08 -4.87 -20.75
N GLU A 39 -1.14 -6.20 -20.72
CA GLU A 39 -0.06 -7.03 -21.25
C GLU A 39 -0.25 -7.28 -22.75
N GLY A 40 0.85 -7.43 -23.49
CA GLY A 40 0.84 -7.71 -24.91
C GLY A 40 0.11 -9.01 -25.27
N PHE A 41 0.06 -9.38 -26.54
CA PHE A 41 -0.48 -10.68 -26.95
C PHE A 41 0.23 -11.83 -26.21
N ALA A 42 -0.52 -12.79 -25.72
CA ALA A 42 -0.29 -13.81 -24.71
C ALA A 42 0.94 -14.75 -24.84
N GLN A 43 2.02 -14.36 -25.46
CA GLN A 43 3.24 -15.18 -25.57
C GLN A 43 4.54 -14.42 -25.37
N LEU A 44 4.48 -13.13 -25.04
CA LEU A 44 5.66 -12.36 -24.74
C LEU A 44 5.94 -12.47 -23.25
N SER A 45 6.99 -13.16 -22.88
CA SER A 45 7.64 -13.03 -21.60
C SER A 45 7.96 -11.54 -21.43
N THR A 46 7.42 -10.91 -20.40
CA THR A 46 7.78 -9.52 -20.09
C THR A 46 9.23 -9.48 -19.64
N ALA A 47 10.05 -8.64 -20.28
CA ALA A 47 11.40 -8.34 -19.82
C ALA A 47 11.28 -7.46 -18.55
N ALA A 48 10.85 -8.06 -17.44
CA ALA A 48 10.74 -7.44 -16.12
C ALA A 48 10.60 -8.55 -15.06
N PRO A 49 11.16 -8.38 -13.86
CA PRO A 49 11.02 -9.35 -12.80
C PRO A 49 9.60 -9.30 -12.23
N VAL A 50 8.94 -10.45 -12.23
CA VAL A 50 7.58 -10.61 -11.71
C VAL A 50 7.54 -11.75 -10.71
N THR A 51 7.06 -11.46 -9.48
CA THR A 51 6.69 -12.49 -8.51
C THR A 51 5.21 -12.77 -8.63
N THR A 52 4.85 -14.01 -8.95
CA THR A 52 3.46 -14.46 -9.05
C THR A 52 3.11 -15.38 -7.87
N LEU A 53 1.99 -15.09 -7.22
CA LEU A 53 1.39 -15.92 -6.18
C LEU A 53 0.00 -16.36 -6.63
N ALA A 54 -0.17 -17.67 -6.83
CA ALA A 54 -1.46 -18.25 -7.15
C ALA A 54 -2.33 -18.41 -5.89
N LEU A 55 -3.63 -18.57 -6.07
CA LEU A 55 -4.62 -18.76 -4.98
C LEU A 55 -4.16 -19.79 -3.93
N THR A 56 -3.67 -20.96 -4.35
CA THR A 56 -3.22 -22.01 -3.41
C THR A 56 -2.00 -21.60 -2.59
N GLN A 57 -1.13 -20.78 -3.14
CA GLN A 57 0.05 -20.25 -2.45
C GLN A 57 -0.38 -19.17 -1.44
N LEU A 58 -1.30 -18.28 -1.82
CA LEU A 58 -1.88 -17.27 -0.91
C LEU A 58 -2.55 -17.94 0.29
N GLU A 59 -3.45 -18.90 0.04
CA GLU A 59 -4.18 -19.61 1.09
C GLU A 59 -3.27 -20.42 2.01
N SER A 60 -2.32 -21.17 1.45
CA SER A 60 -1.39 -21.98 2.26
C SER A 60 -0.43 -21.13 3.08
N ALA A 61 -0.07 -19.92 2.61
CA ALA A 61 0.76 -18.98 3.35
C ALA A 61 -0.02 -18.14 4.35
N GLY A 62 -1.37 -18.13 4.27
CA GLY A 62 -2.20 -17.25 5.09
C GLY A 62 -2.08 -15.78 4.69
N ILE A 63 -1.79 -15.51 3.42
CA ILE A 63 -1.72 -14.16 2.86
C ILE A 63 -3.15 -13.72 2.58
N VAL A 64 -3.62 -12.72 3.32
CA VAL A 64 -5.02 -12.25 3.30
C VAL A 64 -5.15 -10.76 2.97
N ALA A 65 -4.02 -10.05 2.88
CA ALA A 65 -3.96 -8.63 2.54
C ALA A 65 -2.63 -8.29 1.85
N PRO A 66 -2.50 -7.14 1.17
CA PRO A 66 -1.26 -6.73 0.52
C PRO A 66 -0.03 -6.71 1.44
N ARG A 67 -0.18 -6.30 2.71
CA ARG A 67 0.95 -6.24 3.66
C ARG A 67 1.61 -7.60 3.91
N ASP A 68 0.86 -8.68 3.84
CA ASP A 68 1.38 -10.03 4.05
C ASP A 68 2.34 -10.47 2.92
N LEU A 69 2.35 -9.76 1.78
CA LEU A 69 3.24 -10.04 0.64
C LEU A 69 4.71 -9.73 0.96
N SER A 70 4.99 -8.84 1.93
CA SER A 70 6.35 -8.43 2.29
C SER A 70 7.25 -9.62 2.63
N ALA A 71 6.69 -10.67 3.22
CA ALA A 71 7.43 -11.89 3.55
C ALA A 71 7.89 -12.67 2.31
N THR A 72 7.11 -12.67 1.22
CA THR A 72 7.29 -13.61 0.10
C THR A 72 7.90 -13.00 -1.16
N VAL A 73 7.78 -11.68 -1.31
CA VAL A 73 8.26 -10.94 -2.49
C VAL A 73 9.61 -10.31 -2.18
N PRO A 74 10.67 -10.60 -2.96
CA PRO A 74 11.99 -10.04 -2.68
C PRO A 74 12.00 -8.51 -2.87
N GLY A 75 12.64 -7.81 -1.91
CA GLY A 75 12.78 -6.36 -1.95
C GLY A 75 11.50 -5.55 -1.75
N LEU A 76 10.40 -6.20 -1.33
CA LEU A 76 9.13 -5.57 -0.97
C LEU A 76 9.05 -5.37 0.55
N LEU A 77 8.67 -4.18 0.98
CA LEU A 77 8.27 -3.88 2.36
C LEU A 77 6.96 -3.09 2.36
N ILE A 78 5.95 -3.60 3.05
CA ILE A 78 4.71 -2.90 3.36
C ILE A 78 4.63 -2.86 4.89
N PRO A 79 5.09 -1.77 5.52
CA PRO A 79 5.13 -1.64 6.97
C PRO A 79 3.73 -1.74 7.58
N ASP A 80 3.63 -2.30 8.77
CA ASP A 80 2.44 -2.17 9.59
C ASP A 80 2.52 -0.87 10.39
N TYR A 81 1.68 0.10 10.04
CA TYR A 81 1.59 1.39 10.71
C TYR A 81 0.59 1.39 11.89
N GLY A 82 0.09 0.23 12.30
CA GLY A 82 -0.99 0.16 13.29
C GLY A 82 -2.35 0.65 12.74
N SER A 83 -2.44 0.93 11.45
CA SER A 83 -3.64 1.49 10.82
C SER A 83 -3.87 0.91 9.42
N SER A 84 -5.14 0.73 9.07
CA SER A 84 -5.58 0.42 7.71
C SER A 84 -5.62 1.66 6.79
N MET A 85 -5.46 2.87 7.32
CA MET A 85 -5.40 4.10 6.54
C MET A 85 -4.13 4.21 5.73
N THR A 86 -2.98 3.89 6.34
CA THR A 86 -1.69 4.10 5.70
C THR A 86 -1.13 2.77 5.19
N SER A 87 -1.10 2.60 3.89
CA SER A 87 -0.54 1.43 3.23
C SER A 87 0.56 1.85 2.24
N SER A 88 1.70 2.31 2.78
CA SER A 88 2.86 2.65 1.97
C SER A 88 3.56 1.38 1.50
N ILE A 89 3.91 1.34 0.23
CA ILE A 89 4.60 0.20 -0.38
C ILE A 89 6.01 0.66 -0.79
N TYR A 90 7.01 -0.04 -0.27
CA TYR A 90 8.41 0.16 -0.61
C TYR A 90 8.91 -1.00 -1.46
N VAL A 91 9.57 -0.71 -2.57
CA VAL A 91 10.18 -1.70 -3.45
C VAL A 91 11.60 -1.24 -3.75
N ARG A 92 12.57 -2.16 -3.58
CA ARG A 92 13.98 -1.85 -3.84
C ARG A 92 14.50 -0.63 -3.05
N GLY A 93 13.99 -0.45 -1.83
CA GLY A 93 14.36 0.66 -0.96
C GLY A 93 13.73 2.00 -1.29
N LEU A 94 12.86 2.08 -2.29
CA LEU A 94 12.15 3.30 -2.68
C LEU A 94 10.68 3.19 -2.32
N GLY A 95 10.13 4.23 -1.71
CA GLY A 95 8.74 4.27 -1.25
C GLY A 95 8.32 5.69 -0.91
N SER A 96 7.01 5.90 -0.72
CA SER A 96 6.45 7.17 -0.24
C SER A 96 5.52 6.89 0.92
N ARG A 97 5.70 7.63 2.00
CA ARG A 97 4.88 7.52 3.21
C ARG A 97 3.61 8.34 3.12
N ILE A 98 3.69 9.54 2.54
CA ILE A 98 2.61 10.53 2.48
C ILE A 98 2.16 10.67 1.02
N ASP A 99 0.90 11.01 0.81
CA ASP A 99 0.24 11.33 -0.46
C ASP A 99 0.38 10.25 -1.55
N ASN A 100 1.11 10.55 -2.64
CA ASN A 100 1.12 9.71 -3.83
C ASN A 100 2.00 8.46 -3.64
N PRO A 101 1.47 7.24 -3.91
CA PRO A 101 2.26 6.02 -3.84
C PRO A 101 3.26 5.93 -4.99
N VAL A 102 4.39 5.27 -4.76
CA VAL A 102 5.40 4.96 -5.80
C VAL A 102 5.15 3.62 -6.50
N VAL A 103 4.24 2.81 -5.95
CA VAL A 103 3.79 1.52 -6.49
C VAL A 103 2.32 1.60 -6.82
N GLY A 104 1.96 1.32 -8.07
CA GLY A 104 0.57 1.28 -8.52
C GLY A 104 -0.12 -0.01 -8.05
N LEU A 105 -1.31 0.11 -7.46
CA LEU A 105 -2.17 -1.03 -7.13
C LEU A 105 -3.29 -1.15 -8.15
N TYR A 106 -3.48 -2.33 -8.70
CA TYR A 106 -4.55 -2.65 -9.65
C TYR A 106 -5.38 -3.82 -9.14
N LEU A 107 -6.70 -3.67 -9.18
CA LEU A 107 -7.66 -4.73 -8.88
C LEU A 107 -8.45 -5.06 -10.14
N ASP A 108 -8.29 -6.28 -10.69
CA ASP A 108 -8.91 -6.70 -11.96
C ASP A 108 -8.67 -5.70 -13.11
N ASP A 109 -7.42 -5.24 -13.26
CA ASP A 109 -6.97 -4.20 -14.21
C ASP A 109 -7.46 -2.76 -13.93
N ILE A 110 -8.23 -2.54 -12.85
CA ILE A 110 -8.70 -1.22 -12.43
C ILE A 110 -7.64 -0.57 -11.53
N PRO A 111 -7.08 0.61 -11.86
CA PRO A 111 -6.17 1.30 -10.96
C PRO A 111 -6.90 1.75 -9.70
N VAL A 112 -6.38 1.43 -8.52
CA VAL A 112 -6.88 1.95 -7.24
C VAL A 112 -6.33 3.36 -7.05
N MET A 113 -7.21 4.36 -7.00
CA MET A 113 -6.86 5.77 -7.15
C MET A 113 -6.39 6.45 -5.87
N ASP A 114 -6.60 5.80 -4.71
CA ASP A 114 -6.17 6.33 -3.41
C ASP A 114 -5.47 5.26 -2.58
N LYS A 115 -4.33 5.61 -1.96
CA LYS A 115 -3.56 4.67 -1.15
C LYS A 115 -4.26 4.23 0.14
N ASN A 116 -5.20 5.04 0.66
CA ASN A 116 -6.01 4.65 1.81
C ASN A 116 -6.93 3.45 1.49
N SER A 117 -7.14 3.16 0.20
CA SER A 117 -7.82 1.95 -0.27
C SER A 117 -6.89 0.78 -0.58
N TYR A 118 -5.57 0.88 -0.33
CA TYR A 118 -4.60 -0.19 -0.66
C TYR A 118 -4.65 -1.37 0.29
N ASP A 119 -5.14 -1.20 1.53
CA ASP A 119 -5.35 -2.31 2.47
C ASP A 119 -6.65 -3.08 2.15
N LEU A 120 -6.62 -3.76 1.01
CA LEU A 120 -7.74 -4.57 0.50
C LEU A 120 -7.71 -5.97 1.11
N SER A 121 -8.89 -6.50 1.48
CA SER A 121 -9.04 -7.92 1.78
C SER A 121 -8.84 -8.77 0.52
N PHE A 122 -8.04 -9.83 0.61
CA PHE A 122 -7.84 -10.81 -0.46
C PHE A 122 -9.03 -11.78 -0.55
N LEU A 123 -10.20 -11.21 -0.83
CA LEU A 123 -11.42 -11.99 -1.07
C LEU A 123 -11.37 -12.57 -2.49
N ASP A 124 -11.41 -13.91 -2.61
CA ASP A 124 -11.43 -14.67 -3.87
C ASP A 124 -10.35 -14.26 -4.88
N MET A 125 -9.12 -14.06 -4.40
CA MET A 125 -7.99 -13.82 -5.30
C MET A 125 -7.68 -15.06 -6.12
N ARG A 126 -7.59 -14.91 -7.42
CA ARG A 126 -7.05 -15.92 -8.33
C ARG A 126 -5.53 -15.90 -8.33
N ARG A 127 -4.97 -14.70 -8.41
CA ARG A 127 -3.53 -14.46 -8.57
C ARG A 127 -3.16 -13.07 -8.07
N VAL A 128 -1.95 -12.96 -7.57
CA VAL A 128 -1.30 -11.69 -7.24
C VAL A 128 0.03 -11.65 -7.99
N ASP A 129 0.24 -10.60 -8.76
CA ASP A 129 1.48 -10.36 -9.49
C ASP A 129 2.13 -9.08 -8.98
N MET A 130 3.37 -9.16 -8.52
CA MET A 130 4.19 -8.00 -8.20
C MET A 130 5.25 -7.80 -9.28
N TYR A 131 5.04 -6.79 -10.11
CA TYR A 131 6.01 -6.30 -11.09
C TYR A 131 6.97 -5.35 -10.39
N ARG A 132 8.26 -5.64 -10.41
CA ARG A 132 9.29 -4.79 -9.81
C ARG A 132 10.01 -3.99 -10.89
N GLY A 133 10.38 -2.75 -10.55
CA GLY A 133 10.88 -1.77 -11.50
C GLY A 133 9.77 -0.97 -12.18
N PRO A 134 10.12 0.13 -12.86
CA PRO A 134 9.15 1.05 -13.45
C PRO A 134 8.22 0.41 -14.47
N GLY A 135 6.93 0.43 -14.16
CA GLY A 135 5.84 0.10 -15.09
C GLY A 135 5.34 1.30 -15.90
N GLY A 136 6.05 2.43 -15.84
CA GLY A 136 5.57 3.75 -16.25
C GLY A 136 4.98 3.84 -17.64
N THR A 137 5.49 3.12 -18.65
CA THR A 137 4.97 3.19 -20.02
C THR A 137 3.54 2.68 -20.12
N LEU A 138 3.21 1.55 -19.51
CA LEU A 138 1.85 0.98 -19.58
C LEU A 138 0.94 1.45 -18.45
N TYR A 139 1.50 1.60 -17.26
CA TYR A 139 0.73 1.91 -16.05
C TYR A 139 0.74 3.40 -15.69
N GLY A 140 1.76 4.15 -16.14
CA GLY A 140 1.87 5.60 -16.00
C GLY A 140 2.17 6.07 -14.59
N ARG A 141 1.36 7.02 -14.12
CA ARG A 141 1.41 7.62 -12.80
C ARG A 141 1.53 6.60 -11.67
N ASN A 142 2.34 6.93 -10.65
CA ASN A 142 2.44 6.15 -9.42
C ASN A 142 2.86 4.66 -9.62
N SER A 143 3.57 4.39 -10.72
CA SER A 143 4.19 3.09 -11.01
C SER A 143 5.71 3.23 -11.18
N MET A 144 6.29 4.09 -10.34
CA MET A 144 7.69 4.50 -10.43
C MET A 144 8.65 3.34 -10.17
N VAL A 145 8.36 2.48 -9.19
CA VAL A 145 9.22 1.38 -8.78
C VAL A 145 8.55 0.01 -8.83
N GLY A 146 7.26 -0.04 -9.13
CA GLY A 146 6.55 -1.31 -9.27
C GLY A 146 5.06 -1.17 -9.50
N VAL A 147 4.44 -2.32 -9.77
CA VAL A 147 2.99 -2.47 -9.90
C VAL A 147 2.55 -3.74 -9.19
N LEU A 148 1.59 -3.62 -8.29
CA LEU A 148 0.91 -4.73 -7.64
C LEU A 148 -0.42 -4.98 -8.35
N SER A 149 -0.55 -6.10 -9.04
CA SER A 149 -1.75 -6.49 -9.78
C SER A 149 -2.46 -7.63 -9.06
N LEU A 150 -3.71 -7.39 -8.69
CA LEU A 150 -4.60 -8.32 -8.00
C LEU A 150 -5.65 -8.81 -8.98
N GLU A 151 -5.64 -10.09 -9.32
CA GLU A 151 -6.64 -10.73 -10.16
C GLU A 151 -7.56 -11.60 -9.31
N THR A 152 -8.86 -11.37 -9.39
CA THR A 152 -9.86 -12.15 -8.66
C THR A 152 -10.46 -13.27 -9.51
N LEU A 153 -11.14 -14.24 -8.89
CA LEU A 153 -11.83 -15.31 -9.62
C LEU A 153 -12.87 -14.73 -10.58
N SER A 154 -12.95 -15.32 -11.75
CA SER A 154 -13.93 -14.95 -12.79
C SER A 154 -14.92 -16.08 -13.02
N PRO A 155 -16.22 -15.78 -13.25
CA PRO A 155 -17.22 -16.80 -13.63
C PRO A 155 -16.84 -17.55 -14.92
N LEU A 156 -15.96 -17.02 -15.75
CA LEU A 156 -15.47 -17.73 -16.94
C LEU A 156 -14.39 -18.77 -16.63
N SER A 157 -13.71 -18.66 -15.50
CA SER A 157 -12.60 -19.55 -15.11
C SER A 157 -12.94 -20.47 -13.92
N PHE A 158 -13.97 -20.14 -13.16
CA PHE A 158 -14.40 -20.89 -12.00
C PHE A 158 -15.93 -20.96 -11.94
N GLN A 159 -16.44 -22.16 -11.63
CA GLN A 159 -17.86 -22.42 -11.38
C GLN A 159 -17.97 -23.24 -10.11
N GLY A 160 -18.97 -22.96 -9.27
CA GLY A 160 -19.18 -23.67 -8.02
C GLY A 160 -19.19 -22.75 -6.79
N MET A 161 -19.06 -23.34 -5.63
CA MET A 161 -19.08 -22.66 -4.34
C MET A 161 -17.76 -22.88 -3.60
N ARG A 162 -17.28 -21.84 -2.95
CA ARG A 162 -16.17 -21.90 -1.99
C ARG A 162 -16.61 -21.23 -0.69
N ALA A 163 -16.19 -21.78 0.44
CA ALA A 163 -16.35 -21.15 1.73
C ALA A 163 -15.14 -21.47 2.61
N ALA A 164 -14.81 -20.60 3.56
CA ALA A 164 -13.81 -20.85 4.56
C ALA A 164 -14.15 -20.16 5.88
N LEU A 165 -13.81 -20.82 6.99
CA LEU A 165 -13.91 -20.29 8.34
C LEU A 165 -12.57 -20.45 9.00
N GLU A 166 -12.09 -19.40 9.65
CA GLU A 166 -10.82 -19.38 10.40
C GLU A 166 -11.05 -18.77 11.78
N TYR A 167 -10.33 -19.30 12.77
CA TYR A 167 -10.26 -18.74 14.12
C TYR A 167 -8.81 -18.79 14.60
N GLY A 168 -8.38 -17.76 15.35
CA GLY A 168 -6.99 -17.67 15.76
C GLY A 168 -6.73 -16.76 16.95
N SER A 169 -5.45 -16.53 17.21
CA SER A 169 -4.95 -15.64 18.27
C SER A 169 -5.50 -14.22 18.11
N GLY A 170 -5.65 -13.49 19.26
CA GLY A 170 -6.28 -12.18 19.28
C GLY A 170 -7.78 -12.26 18.96
N ASN A 171 -8.44 -13.35 19.39
CA ASN A 171 -9.84 -13.66 19.08
C ASN A 171 -10.20 -13.46 17.60
N SER A 172 -9.19 -13.65 16.70
CA SER A 172 -9.38 -13.40 15.27
C SER A 172 -10.36 -14.40 14.68
N PHE A 173 -11.35 -13.91 13.98
CA PHE A 173 -12.32 -14.71 13.25
C PHE A 173 -12.39 -14.25 11.79
N SER A 174 -12.43 -15.19 10.85
CA SER A 174 -12.65 -14.90 9.43
C SER A 174 -13.65 -15.88 8.85
N ALA A 175 -14.65 -15.34 8.14
CA ALA A 175 -15.62 -16.08 7.36
C ALA A 175 -15.65 -15.55 5.95
N ARG A 176 -15.53 -16.42 4.95
CA ARG A 176 -15.65 -16.04 3.54
C ARG A 176 -16.44 -17.08 2.77
N ALA A 177 -17.25 -16.62 1.84
CA ALA A 177 -18.01 -17.48 0.95
C ALA A 177 -18.12 -16.87 -0.43
N SER A 178 -18.11 -17.71 -1.46
CA SER A 178 -18.35 -17.28 -2.84
C SER A 178 -19.11 -18.32 -3.64
N TYR A 179 -19.84 -17.85 -4.65
CA TYR A 179 -20.60 -18.67 -5.55
C TYR A 179 -20.54 -18.11 -6.97
N TYR A 180 -20.20 -18.99 -7.92
CA TYR A 180 -20.08 -18.66 -9.35
C TYR A 180 -20.93 -19.60 -10.16
N LYS A 181 -21.84 -19.04 -10.98
CA LYS A 181 -22.69 -19.83 -11.87
C LYS A 181 -22.97 -19.09 -13.18
N GLY A 182 -22.71 -19.76 -14.31
CA GLY A 182 -22.87 -19.18 -15.63
C GLY A 182 -21.95 -17.98 -15.83
N ASN A 183 -22.52 -16.80 -16.02
CA ASN A 183 -21.79 -15.55 -16.24
C ASN A 183 -21.65 -14.69 -14.96
N PHE A 184 -22.20 -15.12 -13.84
CA PHE A 184 -22.26 -14.35 -12.59
C PHE A 184 -21.44 -14.99 -11.48
N GLY A 185 -20.84 -14.15 -10.64
CA GLY A 185 -20.16 -14.52 -9.42
C GLY A 185 -20.46 -13.53 -8.30
N ALA A 186 -20.49 -14.03 -7.07
CA ALA A 186 -20.60 -13.22 -5.87
C ALA A 186 -19.72 -13.80 -4.78
N ALA A 187 -19.06 -12.93 -4.01
CA ALA A 187 -18.26 -13.29 -2.86
C ALA A 187 -18.50 -12.32 -1.71
N VAL A 188 -18.49 -12.83 -0.49
CA VAL A 188 -18.58 -12.06 0.75
C VAL A 188 -17.53 -12.57 1.74
N GLY A 189 -16.93 -11.66 2.46
CA GLY A 189 -15.94 -11.94 3.50
C GLY A 189 -16.11 -11.03 4.70
N TYR A 190 -16.00 -11.57 5.89
CA TYR A 190 -15.95 -10.85 7.15
C TYR A 190 -14.70 -11.25 7.92
N ARG A 191 -14.01 -10.30 8.51
CA ARG A 191 -12.84 -10.48 9.37
C ARG A 191 -13.03 -9.67 10.64
N HIS A 192 -12.72 -10.28 11.76
CA HIS A 192 -12.72 -9.69 13.08
C HIS A 192 -11.42 -10.03 13.81
N SER A 193 -10.96 -9.15 14.67
CA SER A 193 -9.87 -9.38 15.63
C SER A 193 -10.04 -8.41 16.78
N ASP A 194 -9.89 -8.89 18.03
CA ASP A 194 -9.82 -8.02 19.21
C ASP A 194 -8.47 -7.27 19.29
N GLY A 195 -7.49 -7.67 18.47
CA GLY A 195 -6.16 -7.05 18.48
C GLY A 195 -5.15 -7.82 19.32
N PHE A 196 -4.02 -7.15 19.65
CA PHE A 196 -2.88 -7.76 20.33
C PHE A 196 -2.25 -6.85 21.38
N TYR A 197 -2.76 -5.64 21.55
CA TYR A 197 -2.16 -4.62 22.41
C TYR A 197 -3.20 -4.09 23.38
N GLU A 198 -2.72 -3.65 24.53
CA GLU A 198 -3.52 -3.04 25.61
C GLU A 198 -3.06 -1.59 25.79
N ASN A 199 -3.98 -0.68 25.98
CA ASN A 199 -3.70 0.68 26.42
C ASN A 199 -3.62 0.70 27.94
N GLU A 200 -2.44 0.96 28.47
CA GLU A 200 -2.18 0.97 29.93
C GLU A 200 -2.88 2.12 30.66
N TYR A 201 -3.31 3.17 29.94
CA TYR A 201 -4.00 4.32 30.50
C TYR A 201 -5.37 3.95 31.08
N ASP A 202 -6.17 3.22 30.34
CA ASP A 202 -7.54 2.87 30.68
C ASP A 202 -7.78 1.35 30.79
N GLY A 203 -6.78 0.55 30.47
CA GLY A 203 -6.86 -0.91 30.47
C GLY A 203 -7.65 -1.50 29.30
N ASP A 204 -7.83 -0.73 28.21
CA ASP A 204 -8.48 -1.22 27.00
C ASP A 204 -7.62 -2.27 26.29
N SER A 205 -8.05 -3.55 26.37
CA SER A 205 -7.37 -4.70 25.74
C SER A 205 -7.70 -4.86 24.25
N ASP A 206 -8.70 -4.15 23.75
CA ASP A 206 -9.24 -4.27 22.39
C ASP A 206 -8.90 -3.01 21.57
N MET A 207 -7.91 -2.24 22.01
CA MET A 207 -7.57 -0.95 21.45
C MET A 207 -7.20 -0.99 19.94
N ASP A 208 -6.60 -2.08 19.44
CA ASP A 208 -6.28 -2.28 18.04
C ASP A 208 -7.24 -3.27 17.34
N ALA A 209 -8.48 -3.37 17.84
CA ALA A 209 -9.53 -4.20 17.26
C ALA A 209 -9.80 -3.85 15.80
N LEU A 210 -10.20 -4.85 15.01
CA LEU A 210 -10.51 -4.69 13.59
C LEU A 210 -11.76 -5.46 13.20
N ASP A 211 -12.69 -4.76 12.56
CA ASP A 211 -13.82 -5.33 11.84
C ASP A 211 -13.78 -4.94 10.36
N MET A 212 -13.83 -5.92 9.47
CA MET A 212 -13.83 -5.68 8.03
C MET A 212 -14.86 -6.56 7.31
N LEU A 213 -15.78 -5.91 6.59
CA LEU A 213 -16.72 -6.58 5.69
C LEU A 213 -16.34 -6.29 4.24
N SER A 214 -16.29 -7.32 3.42
CA SER A 214 -15.97 -7.20 1.99
C SER A 214 -17.03 -7.91 1.15
N LEU A 215 -17.45 -7.28 0.05
CA LEU A 215 -18.36 -7.84 -0.94
C LEU A 215 -17.75 -7.70 -2.33
N ARG A 216 -17.92 -8.73 -3.17
CA ARG A 216 -17.58 -8.66 -4.59
C ARG A 216 -18.67 -9.27 -5.44
N LEU A 217 -19.04 -8.54 -6.52
CA LEU A 217 -19.96 -9.02 -7.54
C LEU A 217 -19.24 -9.01 -8.87
N LYS A 218 -19.42 -10.08 -9.66
CA LYS A 218 -18.80 -10.20 -10.98
C LYS A 218 -19.80 -10.64 -12.03
N PHE A 219 -19.68 -10.07 -13.20
CA PHE A 219 -20.29 -10.54 -14.42
C PHE A 219 -19.23 -10.65 -15.51
N ALA A 220 -19.14 -11.80 -16.18
CA ALA A 220 -18.24 -11.96 -17.32
C ALA A 220 -18.91 -12.78 -18.42
N ARG A 221 -18.77 -12.31 -19.64
CA ARG A 221 -19.30 -12.99 -20.82
C ARG A 221 -18.33 -12.90 -21.99
N ARG A 222 -18.09 -14.02 -22.62
CA ARG A 222 -17.28 -14.10 -23.84
C ARG A 222 -18.11 -14.57 -25.02
N GLY A 223 -18.19 -13.73 -26.05
CA GLY A 223 -18.75 -14.08 -27.34
C GLY A 223 -17.65 -14.39 -28.36
N ASN A 224 -18.01 -14.56 -29.64
CA ASN A 224 -17.06 -14.89 -30.71
C ASN A 224 -16.05 -13.76 -30.97
N ARG A 225 -16.46 -12.50 -30.80
CA ARG A 225 -15.64 -11.29 -31.06
C ARG A 225 -15.75 -10.25 -29.94
N THR A 226 -16.52 -10.54 -28.92
CA THR A 226 -16.79 -9.58 -27.84
C THR A 226 -16.50 -10.23 -26.51
N GLU A 227 -15.89 -9.48 -25.61
CA GLU A 227 -15.70 -9.81 -24.21
C GLU A 227 -16.32 -8.70 -23.38
N VAL A 228 -17.05 -9.06 -22.32
CA VAL A 228 -17.61 -8.11 -21.36
C VAL A 228 -17.28 -8.63 -19.97
N ASP A 229 -16.66 -7.79 -19.18
CA ASP A 229 -16.38 -8.05 -17.77
C ASP A 229 -16.85 -6.86 -16.94
N ASN A 230 -17.50 -7.14 -15.82
CA ASN A 230 -17.87 -6.16 -14.82
C ASN A 230 -17.46 -6.68 -13.45
N SER A 231 -16.87 -5.82 -12.64
CA SER A 231 -16.41 -6.14 -11.29
C SER A 231 -16.79 -5.01 -10.35
N PHE A 232 -17.62 -5.30 -9.37
CA PHE A 232 -17.95 -4.39 -8.26
C PHE A 232 -17.33 -4.93 -6.97
N SER A 233 -16.65 -4.09 -6.22
CA SER A 233 -16.09 -4.42 -4.92
C SER A 233 -16.47 -3.35 -3.90
N LEU A 234 -16.93 -3.76 -2.71
CA LEU A 234 -17.24 -2.91 -1.57
C LEU A 234 -16.46 -3.42 -0.36
N SER A 235 -15.87 -2.51 0.40
CA SER A 235 -15.20 -2.81 1.67
C SER A 235 -15.61 -1.80 2.73
N LEU A 236 -15.98 -2.30 3.91
CA LEU A 236 -16.24 -1.53 5.12
C LEU A 236 -15.18 -1.95 6.13
N THR A 237 -14.53 -0.97 6.76
CA THR A 237 -13.51 -1.20 7.80
C THR A 237 -13.85 -0.33 9.00
N ASP A 238 -13.84 -0.92 10.18
CA ASP A 238 -13.85 -0.24 11.48
C ASP A 238 -12.66 -0.77 12.27
N GLN A 239 -11.75 0.12 12.66
CA GLN A 239 -10.52 -0.21 13.36
C GLN A 239 -10.38 0.69 14.59
N GLY A 240 -9.94 0.11 15.68
CA GLY A 240 -9.60 0.80 16.92
C GLY A 240 -8.36 1.68 16.82
N GLY A 241 -7.77 1.99 17.95
CA GLY A 241 -6.64 2.89 18.08
C GLY A 241 -5.33 2.37 17.48
N TYR A 242 -4.32 3.18 17.66
CA TYR A 242 -2.98 2.96 17.09
C TYR A 242 -2.05 2.53 18.24
N PRO A 243 -1.55 1.28 18.28
CA PRO A 243 -0.79 0.75 19.39
C PRO A 243 0.68 1.22 19.36
N TYR A 244 0.88 2.54 19.39
CA TYR A 244 2.21 3.14 19.38
C TYR A 244 2.80 3.18 20.79
N ARG A 245 4.05 2.74 20.91
CA ARG A 245 4.80 2.67 22.16
C ARG A 245 5.88 3.74 22.17
N GLN A 246 5.93 4.53 23.22
CA GLN A 246 6.94 5.56 23.41
C GLN A 246 8.33 4.91 23.60
N TYR A 247 9.33 5.51 23.00
CA TYR A 247 10.73 5.16 23.18
C TYR A 247 11.45 6.32 23.84
N THR A 248 11.85 6.13 25.08
CA THR A 248 12.44 7.20 25.90
C THR A 248 13.89 7.47 25.50
N ASP A 249 14.43 8.62 25.92
CA ASP A 249 15.83 9.00 25.70
C ASP A 249 16.80 8.04 26.40
N GLU A 250 16.37 7.34 27.48
CA GLU A 250 17.13 6.29 28.16
C GLU A 250 17.15 4.96 27.37
N GLY A 251 16.46 4.90 26.23
CA GLY A 251 16.41 3.72 25.36
C GLY A 251 15.42 2.65 25.83
N VAL A 252 14.44 3.01 26.66
CA VAL A 252 13.36 2.12 27.11
C VAL A 252 12.16 2.22 26.18
N LEU A 253 11.59 1.09 25.82
CA LEU A 253 10.34 1.00 25.09
C LEU A 253 9.21 0.77 26.10
N GLU A 254 8.38 1.77 26.31
CA GLU A 254 7.26 1.74 27.25
C GLU A 254 6.05 0.97 26.70
N GLY A 255 4.97 0.83 27.47
CA GLY A 255 3.68 0.35 27.01
C GLY A 255 2.97 1.35 26.09
N VAL A 256 1.80 0.98 25.59
CA VAL A 256 0.90 1.95 24.96
C VAL A 256 0.16 2.67 26.07
N ASN A 257 0.23 4.01 26.11
CA ASN A 257 -0.31 4.79 27.24
C ASN A 257 -0.72 6.18 26.77
N TYR A 258 -1.93 6.30 26.19
CA TYR A 258 -2.48 7.59 25.76
C TYR A 258 -3.96 7.73 26.15
N ASN A 259 -4.42 8.98 26.29
CA ASN A 259 -5.69 9.29 26.97
C ASN A 259 -6.87 9.54 26.02
N ASP A 260 -6.63 9.91 24.76
CA ASP A 260 -7.70 10.29 23.84
C ASP A 260 -8.07 9.15 22.88
N GLU A 261 -9.37 9.03 22.56
CA GLU A 261 -9.89 8.00 21.64
C GLU A 261 -9.27 8.12 20.25
N SER A 262 -8.69 7.03 19.77
CA SER A 262 -8.14 6.89 18.43
C SER A 262 -8.86 5.78 17.66
N GLY A 263 -8.93 5.89 16.32
CA GLY A 263 -9.56 4.88 15.49
C GLY A 263 -9.66 5.28 14.02
N TYR A 264 -10.04 4.33 13.19
CA TYR A 264 -10.18 4.52 11.74
C TYR A 264 -11.39 3.79 11.17
N ARG A 265 -12.22 4.50 10.41
CA ARG A 265 -13.37 3.96 9.70
C ARG A 265 -13.27 4.26 8.21
N ARG A 266 -13.64 3.27 7.38
CA ARG A 266 -13.58 3.42 5.93
C ARG A 266 -14.71 2.67 5.24
N LEU A 267 -15.31 3.34 4.24
CA LEU A 267 -16.10 2.73 3.17
C LEU A 267 -15.36 2.96 1.84
N SER A 268 -15.04 1.89 1.12
CA SER A 268 -14.43 1.95 -0.21
C SER A 268 -15.26 1.12 -1.19
N ALA A 269 -15.64 1.71 -2.31
CA ALA A 269 -16.35 1.05 -3.40
C ALA A 269 -15.60 1.26 -4.71
N ILE A 270 -15.39 0.18 -5.46
CA ILE A 270 -14.69 0.18 -6.76
C ILE A 270 -15.58 -0.55 -7.75
N GLU A 271 -15.99 0.13 -8.81
CA GLU A 271 -16.72 -0.42 -9.95
C GLU A 271 -15.84 -0.34 -11.19
N GLY A 272 -15.79 -1.43 -11.96
CA GLY A 272 -15.10 -1.49 -13.24
C GLY A 272 -15.87 -2.25 -14.30
N PHE A 273 -15.99 -1.63 -15.45
CA PHE A 273 -16.65 -2.19 -16.62
C PHE A 273 -15.66 -2.25 -17.78
N ARG A 274 -15.40 -3.46 -18.26
CA ARG A 274 -14.55 -3.72 -19.43
C ARG A 274 -15.37 -4.28 -20.58
N ILE A 275 -15.19 -3.71 -21.76
CA ILE A 275 -15.66 -4.26 -23.01
C ILE A 275 -14.51 -4.43 -23.99
N GLY A 276 -14.42 -5.57 -24.65
CA GLY A 276 -13.41 -5.89 -25.63
C GLY A 276 -14.00 -6.37 -26.95
N PHE A 277 -13.38 -5.96 -28.04
CA PHE A 277 -13.69 -6.40 -29.39
C PHE A 277 -12.42 -7.00 -30.02
N SER A 278 -12.55 -8.16 -30.65
CA SER A 278 -11.43 -8.82 -31.29
C SER A 278 -11.73 -9.16 -32.75
N GLY A 279 -10.72 -8.99 -33.59
CA GLY A 279 -10.74 -9.36 -35.00
C GLY A 279 -9.48 -10.13 -35.39
N LYS A 280 -9.26 -10.34 -36.68
CA LYS A 280 -8.05 -11.00 -37.17
C LYS A 280 -6.85 -10.05 -36.99
N GLY A 281 -5.96 -10.37 -36.05
CA GLY A 281 -4.74 -9.60 -35.80
C GLY A 281 -4.96 -8.27 -35.03
N TRP A 282 -6.13 -8.05 -34.40
CA TRP A 282 -6.34 -6.88 -33.53
C TRP A 282 -7.30 -7.17 -32.39
N LYS A 283 -7.11 -6.45 -31.29
CA LYS A 283 -8.03 -6.40 -30.15
C LYS A 283 -8.14 -4.96 -29.67
N LEU A 284 -9.37 -4.44 -29.57
CA LEU A 284 -9.69 -3.16 -28.97
C LEU A 284 -10.42 -3.42 -27.66
N SER A 285 -9.97 -2.80 -26.59
CA SER A 285 -10.59 -2.94 -25.29
C SER A 285 -10.78 -1.56 -24.64
N SER A 286 -11.89 -1.39 -23.95
CA SER A 286 -12.19 -0.19 -23.16
C SER A 286 -12.44 -0.62 -21.71
N MET A 287 -11.82 0.07 -20.75
CA MET A 287 -12.01 -0.08 -19.32
C MET A 287 -12.49 1.26 -18.76
N THR A 288 -13.64 1.24 -18.11
CA THR A 288 -14.22 2.38 -17.39
C THR A 288 -14.29 2.02 -15.92
N SER A 289 -13.87 2.90 -15.01
CA SER A 289 -14.09 2.68 -13.59
C SER A 289 -14.61 3.91 -12.87
N ALA A 290 -15.38 3.65 -11.80
CA ALA A 290 -15.82 4.65 -10.84
C ALA A 290 -15.48 4.17 -9.43
N GLN A 291 -14.96 5.07 -8.59
CA GLN A 291 -14.52 4.73 -7.24
C GLN A 291 -15.03 5.76 -6.25
N LEU A 292 -15.41 5.28 -5.07
CA LEU A 292 -15.83 6.08 -3.93
C LEU A 292 -15.01 5.68 -2.72
N LEU A 293 -14.55 6.66 -1.97
CA LEU A 293 -13.89 6.49 -0.68
C LEU A 293 -14.50 7.48 0.30
N PHE A 294 -14.93 6.99 1.44
CA PHE A 294 -15.27 7.81 2.60
C PHE A 294 -14.52 7.23 3.78
N ASP A 295 -13.71 8.06 4.44
CA ASP A 295 -13.03 7.63 5.65
C ASP A 295 -13.01 8.72 6.74
N GLU A 296 -12.84 8.26 7.97
CA GLU A 296 -12.65 9.08 9.16
C GLU A 296 -11.51 8.48 9.99
N MET A 297 -10.51 9.29 10.29
CA MET A 297 -9.45 9.01 11.23
C MET A 297 -9.62 9.90 12.45
N ARG A 298 -9.54 9.31 13.64
CA ARG A 298 -9.38 10.02 14.91
C ARG A 298 -8.04 9.60 15.49
N LEU A 299 -7.34 10.55 16.07
CA LEU A 299 -6.00 10.33 16.54
C LEU A 299 -5.72 11.19 17.76
N ASP A 300 -5.32 10.54 18.86
CA ASP A 300 -4.51 11.16 19.87
C ASP A 300 -3.16 11.48 19.24
N GLN A 301 -2.89 12.75 18.97
CA GLN A 301 -1.76 13.13 18.13
C GLN A 301 -0.43 13.14 18.89
N ASP A 302 -0.45 13.25 20.21
CA ASP A 302 0.75 13.19 21.04
C ASP A 302 1.06 11.77 21.54
N PHE A 303 0.08 10.85 21.52
CA PHE A 303 0.18 9.45 21.96
C PHE A 303 0.72 9.28 23.38
N THR A 304 0.37 10.21 24.27
CA THR A 304 0.76 10.20 25.68
C THR A 304 -0.48 10.32 26.59
N SER A 305 -0.27 10.26 27.89
CA SER A 305 -1.33 10.51 28.87
C SER A 305 -1.62 11.98 29.12
N SER A 306 -0.97 12.90 28.38
CA SER A 306 -1.20 14.35 28.46
C SER A 306 -2.33 14.76 27.52
N SER A 307 -3.12 15.76 27.91
CA SER A 307 -4.18 16.32 27.05
C SER A 307 -3.63 17.43 26.13
N MET A 308 -2.83 17.03 25.11
CA MET A 308 -2.15 17.99 24.23
C MET A 308 -3.04 18.42 23.07
N PHE A 309 -3.30 17.53 22.13
CA PHE A 309 -4.16 17.82 20.97
C PHE A 309 -4.61 16.55 20.24
N THR A 310 -5.80 16.64 19.65
CA THR A 310 -6.38 15.56 18.85
C THR A 310 -6.55 15.99 17.40
N LEU A 311 -6.42 15.02 16.48
CA LEU A 311 -6.70 15.20 15.05
C LEU A 311 -7.91 14.36 14.66
N LYS A 312 -8.86 14.98 13.96
CA LYS A 312 -9.96 14.28 13.31
C LYS A 312 -9.96 14.59 11.83
N GLN A 313 -9.53 13.65 11.00
CA GLN A 313 -9.53 13.81 9.56
C GLN A 313 -10.69 13.01 8.95
N ARG A 314 -11.44 13.67 8.08
CA ARG A 314 -12.49 13.07 7.26
C ARG A 314 -12.22 13.38 5.81
N GLN A 315 -12.47 12.42 4.93
CA GLN A 315 -12.45 12.67 3.51
C GLN A 315 -13.56 11.93 2.77
N GLY A 316 -14.04 12.59 1.71
CA GLY A 316 -14.97 12.02 0.73
C GLY A 316 -14.38 12.16 -0.65
N GLN A 317 -14.05 11.03 -1.29
CA GLN A 317 -13.42 11.03 -2.60
C GLN A 317 -14.27 10.33 -3.64
N PHE A 318 -14.34 10.93 -4.81
CA PHE A 318 -14.82 10.32 -6.04
C PHE A 318 -13.70 10.29 -7.08
N ALA A 319 -13.54 9.16 -7.77
CA ALA A 319 -12.63 9.06 -8.90
C ALA A 319 -13.30 8.33 -10.07
N PHE A 320 -13.04 8.82 -11.27
CA PHE A 320 -13.48 8.22 -12.52
C PHE A 320 -12.27 7.99 -13.43
N THR A 321 -12.17 6.80 -14.03
CA THR A 321 -11.08 6.48 -14.98
C THR A 321 -11.62 5.90 -16.27
N GLN A 322 -10.98 6.23 -17.37
CA GLN A 322 -11.26 5.69 -18.70
C GLN A 322 -9.96 5.30 -19.38
N GLU A 323 -9.89 4.08 -19.87
CA GLU A 323 -8.76 3.61 -20.65
C GLU A 323 -9.23 2.87 -21.90
N ILE A 324 -8.62 3.17 -23.05
CA ILE A 324 -8.88 2.49 -24.33
C ILE A 324 -7.55 1.94 -24.83
N VAL A 325 -7.50 0.65 -25.11
CA VAL A 325 -6.28 -0.06 -25.54
C VAL A 325 -6.53 -0.78 -26.86
N LEU A 326 -5.71 -0.49 -27.84
CA LEU A 326 -5.63 -1.19 -29.13
C LEU A 326 -4.38 -2.06 -29.15
N LYS A 327 -4.54 -3.36 -29.32
CA LYS A 327 -3.47 -4.33 -29.55
C LYS A 327 -3.49 -4.77 -31.00
N LEU A 328 -2.33 -4.74 -31.65
CA LEU A 328 -2.15 -5.16 -33.06
C LEU A 328 -1.14 -6.30 -33.12
N GLU A 329 -1.50 -7.35 -33.85
CA GLU A 329 -0.62 -8.45 -34.24
C GLU A 329 -0.35 -8.31 -35.73
N GLY A 330 0.80 -7.76 -36.06
CA GLY A 330 1.25 -7.58 -37.44
C GLY A 330 1.88 -8.85 -38.02
N PRO A 331 2.79 -8.71 -39.04
CA PRO A 331 3.61 -9.81 -39.48
C PRO A 331 4.34 -10.46 -38.32
N GLY A 332 4.65 -11.74 -38.34
CA GLY A 332 5.15 -12.52 -37.20
C GLY A 332 6.37 -11.95 -36.44
N TRP A 333 7.04 -10.94 -37.01
CA TRP A 333 8.16 -10.22 -36.40
C TRP A 333 7.75 -8.94 -35.60
N TRP A 334 6.49 -8.48 -35.73
CA TRP A 334 6.04 -7.25 -35.06
C TRP A 334 4.66 -7.40 -34.46
N SER A 335 4.49 -6.87 -33.23
CA SER A 335 3.21 -6.62 -32.60
C SER A 335 3.29 -5.31 -31.83
N SER A 336 2.15 -4.70 -31.51
CA SER A 336 2.14 -3.44 -30.78
C SER A 336 0.91 -3.30 -29.90
N GLN A 337 1.02 -2.39 -28.94
CA GLN A 337 -0.04 -1.96 -28.07
C GLN A 337 -0.02 -0.44 -27.96
N SER A 338 -1.18 0.19 -28.18
CA SER A 338 -1.36 1.64 -27.99
C SER A 338 -2.54 1.88 -27.08
N GLY A 339 -2.48 2.90 -26.27
CA GLY A 339 -3.59 3.25 -25.38
C GLY A 339 -3.70 4.73 -25.11
N ILE A 340 -4.91 5.13 -24.74
CA ILE A 340 -5.23 6.45 -24.21
C ILE A 340 -5.84 6.21 -22.83
N PHE A 341 -5.38 6.97 -21.83
CA PHE A 341 -5.84 6.92 -20.45
C PHE A 341 -6.23 8.32 -19.99
N ALA A 342 -7.31 8.42 -19.25
CA ALA A 342 -7.70 9.64 -18.57
C ALA A 342 -8.33 9.31 -17.22
N PHE A 343 -8.12 10.19 -16.22
CA PHE A 343 -8.88 10.17 -15.00
C PHE A 343 -9.21 11.58 -14.49
N TYR A 344 -10.25 11.65 -13.69
CA TYR A 344 -10.57 12.77 -12.82
C TYR A 344 -10.83 12.25 -11.41
N LYS A 345 -10.26 12.93 -10.41
CA LYS A 345 -10.42 12.64 -8.99
C LYS A 345 -10.74 13.94 -8.26
N HIS A 346 -11.75 13.91 -7.40
CA HIS A 346 -12.07 14.98 -6.46
C HIS A 346 -12.10 14.44 -5.05
N ASN A 347 -11.51 15.17 -4.12
CA ASN A 347 -11.43 14.83 -2.71
C ASN A 347 -11.81 16.05 -1.86
N ASP A 348 -12.91 15.94 -1.14
CA ASP A 348 -13.29 16.87 -0.08
C ASP A 348 -12.72 16.33 1.24
N MET A 349 -11.84 17.10 1.89
CA MET A 349 -11.17 16.71 3.12
C MET A 349 -11.36 17.80 4.18
N SER A 350 -11.68 17.36 5.41
CA SER A 350 -11.70 18.18 6.61
C SER A 350 -10.73 17.59 7.63
N ALA A 351 -9.83 18.39 8.15
CA ALA A 351 -8.75 17.95 9.05
C ALA A 351 -8.61 18.90 10.27
N PRO A 352 -9.64 19.00 11.13
CA PRO A 352 -9.57 19.80 12.35
C PRO A 352 -8.54 19.23 13.35
N VAL A 353 -7.71 20.13 13.90
CA VAL A 353 -6.80 19.88 15.03
C VAL A 353 -7.36 20.63 16.23
N THR A 354 -7.68 19.90 17.31
CA THR A 354 -8.18 20.48 18.56
C THR A 354 -7.08 20.49 19.59
N PHE A 355 -6.64 21.67 19.99
CA PHE A 355 -5.72 21.87 21.11
C PHE A 355 -6.52 21.77 22.41
N LEU A 356 -5.99 21.00 23.35
CA LEU A 356 -6.52 20.77 24.69
C LEU A 356 -5.67 21.52 25.73
N GLU A 357 -6.00 21.42 27.00
CA GLU A 357 -5.41 22.22 28.05
C GLU A 357 -3.88 22.21 28.07
N ASP A 358 -3.25 21.04 28.14
CA ASP A 358 -1.79 20.89 28.16
C ASP A 358 -1.13 21.40 26.86
N GLY A 359 -1.81 21.22 25.71
CA GLY A 359 -1.36 21.70 24.41
C GLY A 359 -1.44 23.23 24.28
N ILE A 360 -2.49 23.84 24.83
CA ILE A 360 -2.61 25.30 24.88
C ILE A 360 -1.49 25.87 25.76
N GLU A 361 -1.28 25.27 26.95
CA GLU A 361 -0.26 25.76 27.87
C GLU A 361 1.17 25.61 27.30
N SER A 362 1.52 24.44 26.80
CA SER A 362 2.89 24.14 26.38
C SER A 362 3.22 24.64 24.97
N LEU A 363 2.35 24.39 23.96
CA LEU A 363 2.65 24.68 22.56
C LEU A 363 2.25 26.10 22.15
N ILE A 364 1.14 26.63 22.68
CA ILE A 364 0.64 27.96 22.31
C ILE A 364 1.19 29.01 23.27
N LEU A 365 0.84 28.92 24.55
CA LEU A 365 1.24 29.90 25.56
C LEU A 365 2.72 29.81 25.90
N GLY A 366 3.30 28.62 25.91
CA GLY A 366 4.74 28.44 26.08
C GLY A 366 5.55 29.20 25.05
N ASN A 367 5.19 29.12 23.77
CA ASN A 367 5.82 29.86 22.69
C ASN A 367 5.50 31.38 22.76
N ALA A 368 4.27 31.77 23.02
CA ALA A 368 3.86 33.16 23.15
C ALA A 368 4.60 33.88 24.28
N ASN A 369 4.77 33.20 25.39
CA ASN A 369 5.39 33.76 26.60
C ASN A 369 6.93 33.59 26.69
N ALA A 370 7.54 32.79 25.80
CA ALA A 370 8.97 32.46 25.84
C ALA A 370 9.91 33.69 25.94
N ASN A 371 9.53 34.79 25.27
CA ASN A 371 10.30 36.01 25.22
C ASN A 371 9.71 37.15 26.09
N ILE A 372 8.74 36.85 26.92
CA ILE A 372 8.09 37.81 27.82
C ILE A 372 8.60 37.57 29.24
N PRO A 373 9.35 38.52 29.88
CA PRO A 373 9.74 38.37 31.28
C PRO A 373 8.49 38.24 32.18
N SER A 374 8.42 37.25 33.04
CA SER A 374 7.28 37.02 33.92
C SER A 374 6.94 38.22 34.82
N SER A 375 7.92 39.11 35.10
CA SER A 375 7.72 40.37 35.81
C SER A 375 6.95 41.43 35.04
N VAL A 376 6.84 41.28 33.70
CA VAL A 376 6.07 42.18 32.83
C VAL A 376 4.62 41.72 32.70
N GLY A 377 4.40 40.42 32.66
CA GLY A 377 3.10 39.76 32.48
C GLY A 377 3.18 38.56 31.60
N GLN A 378 2.04 37.94 31.29
CA GLN A 378 1.93 36.77 30.45
C GLN A 378 0.66 36.85 29.59
N VAL A 379 0.69 36.24 28.42
CA VAL A 379 -0.49 35.98 27.59
C VAL A 379 -1.27 34.82 28.21
N ALA A 380 -2.58 34.94 28.28
CA ALA A 380 -3.49 33.88 28.68
C ALA A 380 -4.59 33.68 27.63
N ILE A 381 -5.08 32.46 27.51
CA ILE A 381 -6.22 32.07 26.68
C ILE A 381 -7.36 31.67 27.60
N GLN A 382 -8.61 32.01 27.27
CA GLN A 382 -9.78 31.80 28.11
C GLN A 382 -10.31 30.37 28.02
N GLU A 383 -10.23 29.78 26.83
CA GLU A 383 -10.81 28.50 26.50
C GLU A 383 -9.91 27.35 27.03
N GLU A 384 -10.53 26.29 27.57
CA GLU A 384 -9.86 25.03 27.92
C GLU A 384 -9.50 24.21 26.68
N SER A 385 -10.12 24.50 25.51
CA SER A 385 -9.78 23.92 24.23
C SER A 385 -10.19 24.83 23.10
N PHE A 386 -9.45 24.82 21.97
CA PHE A 386 -9.86 25.45 20.73
C PHE A 386 -9.47 24.61 19.52
N CYS A 387 -10.16 24.81 18.39
CA CYS A 387 -9.98 24.04 17.18
C CYS A 387 -9.40 24.91 16.05
N ILE A 388 -8.35 24.40 15.39
CA ILE A 388 -7.92 24.82 14.08
C ILE A 388 -8.66 23.93 13.07
N SER A 389 -9.69 24.49 12.40
CA SER A 389 -10.43 23.77 11.36
C SER A 389 -9.79 24.06 10.01
N SER A 390 -9.41 23.00 9.28
CA SER A 390 -8.90 23.12 7.91
C SER A 390 -9.71 22.24 6.98
N ASP A 391 -10.29 22.86 5.96
CA ASP A 391 -11.09 22.21 4.92
C ASP A 391 -10.44 22.40 3.56
N PHE A 392 -10.44 21.33 2.74
CA PHE A 392 -9.78 21.29 1.44
C PHE A 392 -10.70 20.66 0.39
N GLY A 393 -10.79 21.31 -0.79
CA GLY A 393 -11.37 20.75 -2.01
C GLY A 393 -10.27 20.48 -3.03
N ILE A 394 -9.89 19.22 -3.27
CA ILE A 394 -8.74 18.87 -4.11
C ILE A 394 -9.23 18.17 -5.38
N GLY A 395 -9.09 18.84 -6.53
CA GLY A 395 -9.32 18.27 -7.86
C GLY A 395 -8.02 17.81 -8.50
N THR A 396 -7.98 16.63 -9.09
CA THR A 396 -6.81 16.13 -9.84
C THR A 396 -7.27 15.47 -11.13
N TYR A 397 -6.56 15.70 -12.22
CA TYR A 397 -6.82 15.05 -13.51
C TYR A 397 -5.52 14.59 -14.17
N ASN A 398 -5.62 13.59 -15.03
CA ASN A 398 -4.53 13.16 -15.91
C ASN A 398 -5.10 12.75 -17.26
N VAL A 399 -4.36 13.06 -18.32
CA VAL A 399 -4.61 12.56 -19.68
C VAL A 399 -3.29 12.05 -20.23
N ALA A 400 -3.31 10.83 -20.74
CA ALA A 400 -2.11 10.17 -21.25
C ALA A 400 -2.34 9.42 -22.56
N ALA A 401 -1.29 9.36 -23.38
CA ALA A 401 -1.22 8.49 -24.54
C ALA A 401 0.07 7.67 -24.47
N TYR A 402 -0.02 6.39 -24.80
CA TYR A 402 1.12 5.49 -24.78
C TYR A 402 1.14 4.50 -25.92
N HIS A 403 2.35 4.02 -26.24
CA HIS A 403 2.59 3.02 -27.26
C HIS A 403 3.77 2.14 -26.88
N GLU A 404 3.64 0.82 -27.07
CA GLU A 404 4.75 -0.14 -27.04
C GLU A 404 4.73 -0.98 -28.33
N SER A 405 5.89 -1.09 -28.98
CA SER A 405 6.14 -2.01 -30.09
C SER A 405 7.07 -3.13 -29.66
N TYR A 406 6.77 -4.33 -30.12
CA TYR A 406 7.52 -5.55 -29.85
C TYR A 406 8.04 -6.10 -31.17
N PHE A 407 9.38 -6.15 -31.35
CA PHE A 407 10.06 -6.62 -32.53
C PHE A 407 10.76 -7.96 -32.26
N ARG A 408 10.42 -9.00 -33.02
CA ARG A 408 10.98 -10.34 -32.88
C ARG A 408 11.90 -10.68 -34.00
N PHE A 409 13.17 -10.90 -33.73
CA PHE A 409 14.21 -11.26 -34.69
C PHE A 409 14.84 -12.60 -34.27
N GLY A 410 14.25 -13.70 -34.75
CA GLY A 410 14.66 -15.04 -34.35
C GLY A 410 14.46 -15.27 -32.83
N ARG A 411 15.54 -15.25 -32.06
CA ARG A 411 15.54 -15.43 -30.57
C ARG A 411 15.63 -14.13 -29.80
N TRP A 412 15.65 -13.01 -30.49
CA TRP A 412 15.70 -11.70 -29.89
C TRP A 412 14.33 -11.04 -29.92
N THR A 413 13.94 -10.46 -28.80
CA THR A 413 12.78 -9.59 -28.74
C THR A 413 13.24 -8.22 -28.26
N VAL A 414 12.95 -7.18 -29.03
CA VAL A 414 13.21 -5.79 -28.66
C VAL A 414 11.88 -5.13 -28.40
N THR A 415 11.73 -4.52 -27.23
CA THR A 415 10.54 -3.73 -26.87
C THR A 415 10.92 -2.26 -26.79
N ALA A 416 10.22 -1.41 -27.53
CA ALA A 416 10.34 0.04 -27.45
C ALA A 416 9.00 0.64 -27.08
N GLY A 417 8.99 1.40 -26.01
CA GLY A 417 7.80 2.00 -25.42
C GLY A 417 7.97 3.49 -25.14
N LEU A 418 6.87 4.21 -25.23
CA LEU A 418 6.77 5.62 -24.93
C LEU A 418 5.41 5.95 -24.36
N ARG A 419 5.38 6.80 -23.31
CA ARG A 419 4.17 7.38 -22.77
C ARG A 419 4.37 8.87 -22.55
N LEU A 420 3.32 9.62 -22.82
CA LEU A 420 3.19 11.04 -22.57
C LEU A 420 2.04 11.24 -21.60
N ASP A 421 2.30 11.86 -20.47
CA ASP A 421 1.31 12.22 -19.46
C ASP A 421 1.23 13.72 -19.30
N HIS A 422 0.02 14.26 -19.23
CA HIS A 422 -0.27 15.59 -18.73
C HIS A 422 -1.16 15.46 -17.51
N GLU A 423 -0.68 15.97 -16.38
CA GLU A 423 -1.36 15.92 -15.09
C GLU A 423 -1.48 17.31 -14.53
N GLY A 424 -2.62 17.62 -13.91
CA GLY A 424 -2.84 18.86 -13.20
C GLY A 424 -3.72 18.65 -11.98
N GLY A 425 -3.61 19.60 -11.05
CA GLY A 425 -4.40 19.64 -9.84
C GLY A 425 -4.75 21.05 -9.42
N SER A 426 -5.85 21.18 -8.69
CA SER A 426 -6.26 22.39 -7.98
C SER A 426 -6.61 22.06 -6.56
N MET A 427 -6.37 22.97 -5.64
CA MET A 427 -6.76 22.86 -4.24
C MET A 427 -7.35 24.19 -3.79
N ASP A 428 -8.60 24.15 -3.37
CA ASP A 428 -9.23 25.22 -2.59
C ASP A 428 -9.02 24.88 -1.11
N TYR A 429 -8.64 25.85 -0.29
CA TYR A 429 -8.40 25.67 1.13
C TYR A 429 -9.00 26.77 1.98
N ASP A 430 -9.47 26.40 3.16
CA ASP A 430 -10.02 27.32 4.16
C ASP A 430 -9.65 26.80 5.55
N SER A 431 -8.71 27.50 6.19
CA SER A 431 -8.28 27.21 7.56
C SER A 431 -8.66 28.36 8.48
N ARG A 432 -9.26 28.05 9.62
CA ARG A 432 -9.73 29.07 10.58
C ARG A 432 -9.64 28.59 12.00
N ALA A 433 -9.37 29.56 12.91
CA ALA A 433 -9.44 29.33 14.35
C ALA A 433 -9.87 30.61 15.07
N SER A 434 -10.44 30.44 16.24
CA SER A 434 -10.83 31.56 17.11
C SER A 434 -10.77 31.16 18.57
N PHE A 435 -10.33 32.11 19.41
CA PHE A 435 -10.34 32.03 20.86
C PHE A 435 -10.29 33.42 21.48
N ASN A 436 -10.48 33.53 22.82
CA ASN A 436 -10.32 34.76 23.56
C ASN A 436 -8.98 34.77 24.29
N TYR A 437 -8.26 35.87 24.20
CA TYR A 437 -6.98 36.04 24.91
C TYR A 437 -6.92 37.36 25.67
N LYS A 438 -6.02 37.44 26.60
CA LYS A 438 -5.65 38.67 27.29
C LYS A 438 -4.18 38.67 27.68
N PHE A 439 -3.63 39.86 27.97
CA PHE A 439 -2.32 39.99 28.59
C PHE A 439 -2.52 40.22 30.10
N GLU A 440 -2.11 39.27 30.90
CA GLU A 440 -2.17 39.35 32.38
C GLU A 440 -0.92 40.05 32.89
N THR A 441 -1.13 41.12 33.65
CA THR A 441 -0.06 41.87 34.30
C THR A 441 -0.47 42.29 35.69
N SER A 442 0.47 42.43 36.59
CA SER A 442 0.21 42.95 37.96
C SER A 442 -0.16 44.43 38.03
N TYR A 443 -0.08 45.15 36.89
CA TYR A 443 -0.29 46.59 36.84
C TYR A 443 -1.69 47.02 36.42
N TYR A 444 -2.37 46.22 35.60
CA TYR A 444 -3.77 46.43 35.21
C TYR A 444 -4.38 45.11 34.73
N ASP A 445 -5.70 45.01 34.84
CA ASP A 445 -6.45 43.87 34.32
C ASP A 445 -6.97 44.22 32.93
N MET A 446 -6.63 43.42 31.94
CA MET A 446 -7.08 43.57 30.57
C MET A 446 -8.32 42.72 30.35
N ASP A 447 -9.32 43.26 29.67
CA ASP A 447 -10.49 42.47 29.27
C ASP A 447 -10.10 41.41 28.25
N TRP A 448 -10.86 40.36 28.19
CA TRP A 448 -10.71 39.32 27.15
C TRP A 448 -10.99 39.90 25.78
N VAL A 449 -10.10 39.65 24.84
CA VAL A 449 -10.18 40.06 23.42
C VAL A 449 -10.39 38.86 22.54
N ALA A 450 -11.43 38.88 21.71
CA ALA A 450 -11.66 37.83 20.74
C ALA A 450 -10.65 37.93 19.59
N LEU A 451 -9.96 36.84 19.31
CA LEU A 451 -9.11 36.65 18.14
C LEU A 451 -9.81 35.71 17.17
N SER A 452 -9.78 36.03 15.89
CA SER A 452 -10.26 35.16 14.81
C SER A 452 -9.34 35.31 13.61
N THR A 453 -8.67 34.23 13.25
CA THR A 453 -7.72 34.19 12.14
C THR A 453 -8.24 33.26 11.06
N VAL A 454 -8.10 33.67 9.81
CA VAL A 454 -8.49 32.91 8.63
C VAL A 454 -7.33 32.89 7.63
N TYR A 455 -7.07 31.72 7.07
CA TYR A 455 -6.15 31.50 5.96
C TYR A 455 -6.86 30.69 4.88
N ALA A 456 -7.29 31.36 3.81
CA ALA A 456 -8.07 30.76 2.74
C ALA A 456 -7.56 31.21 1.38
N GLY A 457 -7.66 30.35 0.38
CA GLY A 457 -7.23 30.63 -0.98
C GLY A 457 -7.37 29.42 -1.90
N ASP A 458 -6.77 29.54 -3.08
CA ASP A 458 -6.72 28.49 -4.07
C ASP A 458 -5.30 28.35 -4.66
N LEU A 459 -4.93 27.12 -4.99
CA LEU A 459 -3.67 26.75 -5.63
C LEU A 459 -3.93 25.87 -6.83
N SER A 460 -3.08 25.96 -7.85
CA SER A 460 -3.13 25.05 -8.99
C SER A 460 -1.73 24.74 -9.50
N ASN A 461 -1.57 23.52 -10.02
CA ASN A 461 -0.33 23.08 -10.61
C ASN A 461 -0.59 22.16 -11.82
N SER A 462 0.41 22.04 -12.69
CA SER A 462 0.37 21.05 -13.77
C SER A 462 1.77 20.64 -14.20
N TRP A 463 1.89 19.39 -14.66
CA TRP A 463 3.15 18.82 -15.11
C TRP A 463 2.97 17.99 -16.34
N PHE A 464 4.04 17.91 -17.14
CA PHE A 464 4.13 17.03 -18.30
C PHE A 464 5.24 16.00 -18.06
N GLN A 465 4.95 14.72 -18.32
CA GLN A 465 5.90 13.64 -18.17
C GLN A 465 6.10 12.89 -19.47
N PHE A 466 7.38 12.67 -19.80
CA PHE A 466 7.85 11.82 -20.88
C PHE A 466 8.45 10.54 -20.29
N VAL A 467 7.88 9.37 -20.62
CA VAL A 467 8.18 8.09 -19.97
C VAL A 467 8.60 7.05 -21.00
N PRO A 468 9.88 6.98 -21.34
CA PRO A 468 10.43 6.02 -22.30
C PRO A 468 10.74 4.68 -21.65
N LYS A 469 10.73 3.61 -22.50
CA LYS A 469 11.18 2.26 -22.15
C LYS A 469 11.86 1.62 -23.36
N LEU A 470 12.97 0.92 -23.10
CA LEU A 470 13.64 0.07 -24.06
C LEU A 470 14.07 -1.21 -23.38
N SER A 471 13.72 -2.36 -23.93
CA SER A 471 14.24 -3.64 -23.46
C SER A 471 14.66 -4.54 -24.61
N VAL A 472 15.64 -5.38 -24.32
CA VAL A 472 16.14 -6.42 -25.22
C VAL A 472 16.13 -7.73 -24.45
N GLN A 473 15.48 -8.73 -25.01
CA GLN A 473 15.45 -10.09 -24.47
C GLN A 473 16.07 -11.07 -25.47
N TRP A 474 16.82 -12.02 -24.97
CA TRP A 474 17.38 -13.13 -25.72
C TRP A 474 16.91 -14.46 -25.15
N ASP A 475 16.17 -15.22 -25.98
CA ASP A 475 15.73 -16.57 -25.64
C ASP A 475 16.85 -17.57 -25.92
N ILE A 476 17.37 -18.18 -24.86
CA ILE A 476 18.48 -19.13 -24.92
C ILE A 476 17.99 -20.45 -25.55
N PRO A 477 18.73 -21.01 -26.50
CA PRO A 477 18.40 -22.35 -27.05
C PRO A 477 18.46 -23.40 -25.94
N ALA A 478 17.34 -24.06 -25.69
CA ALA A 478 17.24 -25.09 -24.68
C ALA A 478 16.50 -26.33 -25.21
N GLY A 479 16.66 -27.45 -24.56
CA GLY A 479 15.97 -28.70 -24.89
C GLY A 479 14.48 -28.68 -24.57
N GLU A 480 13.78 -29.73 -24.94
CA GLU A 480 12.36 -29.91 -24.67
C GLU A 480 12.07 -29.81 -23.15
N GLY A 481 11.04 -29.07 -22.77
CA GLY A 481 10.65 -28.83 -21.37
C GLY A 481 11.52 -27.81 -20.65
N ILE A 482 12.48 -27.16 -21.30
CA ILE A 482 13.35 -26.13 -20.74
C ILE A 482 13.12 -24.81 -21.50
N ARG A 483 12.98 -23.71 -20.77
CA ARG A 483 13.01 -22.35 -21.31
C ARG A 483 13.98 -21.51 -20.50
N ALA A 484 14.75 -20.70 -21.15
CA ALA A 484 15.63 -19.76 -20.50
C ALA A 484 15.72 -18.48 -21.33
N HIS A 485 15.74 -17.34 -20.66
CA HIS A 485 15.99 -16.07 -21.33
C HIS A 485 16.81 -15.13 -20.44
N LEU A 486 17.52 -14.23 -21.10
CA LEU A 486 18.19 -13.08 -20.50
C LEU A 486 17.56 -11.81 -21.04
N TYR A 487 17.53 -10.76 -20.23
CA TYR A 487 17.06 -9.45 -20.69
C TYR A 487 17.88 -8.31 -20.10
N GLY A 488 17.90 -7.19 -20.85
CA GLY A 488 18.32 -5.88 -20.37
C GLY A 488 17.17 -4.89 -20.56
N LEU A 489 16.97 -4.00 -19.60
CA LEU A 489 15.88 -3.03 -19.57
C LEU A 489 16.39 -1.67 -19.13
N VAL A 490 15.97 -0.62 -19.85
CA VAL A 490 16.06 0.78 -19.40
C VAL A 490 14.66 1.37 -19.44
N SER A 491 14.22 1.94 -18.32
CA SER A 491 12.87 2.52 -18.22
C SER A 491 12.83 3.71 -17.27
N LYS A 492 11.94 4.66 -17.55
CA LYS A 492 11.64 5.77 -16.67
C LYS A 492 10.33 5.49 -15.93
N GLY A 493 10.28 5.87 -14.65
CA GLY A 493 9.07 5.93 -13.86
C GLY A 493 8.90 7.31 -13.22
N TYR A 494 7.70 7.62 -12.74
CA TYR A 494 7.45 8.83 -11.98
C TYR A 494 6.32 8.64 -10.97
N THR A 495 6.36 9.47 -9.92
CA THR A 495 5.29 9.68 -8.95
C THR A 495 4.80 11.11 -9.09
N ALA A 496 3.49 11.31 -9.02
CA ALA A 496 2.86 12.61 -9.20
C ALA A 496 3.30 13.63 -8.14
N GLY A 497 3.26 14.91 -8.47
CA GLY A 497 3.30 16.00 -7.52
C GLY A 497 1.96 16.19 -6.81
N GLY A 498 1.89 17.16 -5.91
CA GLY A 498 0.68 17.39 -5.12
C GLY A 498 0.75 18.64 -4.26
N PHE A 499 -0.11 18.67 -3.23
CA PHE A 499 -0.26 19.75 -2.27
C PHE A 499 -0.04 19.24 -0.84
N ASN A 500 0.63 20.02 -0.01
CA ASN A 500 0.90 19.71 1.39
C ASN A 500 -0.27 20.17 2.27
N THR A 501 -1.26 19.32 2.51
CA THR A 501 -2.41 19.67 3.37
C THR A 501 -2.06 19.62 4.87
N GLN A 502 -1.03 18.88 5.27
CA GLN A 502 -0.69 18.68 6.68
C GLN A 502 -0.04 19.89 7.35
N ILE A 503 0.53 20.81 6.58
CA ILE A 503 1.21 22.01 7.13
C ILE A 503 0.23 23.14 7.50
N PHE A 504 -1.03 23.07 7.08
CA PHE A 504 -1.98 24.18 7.27
C PHE A 504 -2.30 24.50 8.73
N SER A 505 -2.28 23.49 9.62
CA SER A 505 -2.42 23.73 11.06
C SER A 505 -1.30 24.60 11.62
N ASP A 506 -0.06 24.36 11.19
CA ASP A 506 1.10 25.14 11.63
C ASP A 506 1.13 26.53 11.02
N ILE A 507 0.76 26.67 9.72
CA ILE A 507 0.62 27.98 9.08
C ILE A 507 -0.39 28.82 9.86
N LEU A 508 -1.56 28.25 10.18
CA LEU A 508 -2.59 29.00 10.90
C LEU A 508 -2.18 29.29 12.35
N GLN A 509 -1.50 28.34 13.02
CA GLN A 509 -0.96 28.54 14.37
C GLN A 509 0.05 29.70 14.37
N ASN A 510 0.98 29.77 13.44
CA ASN A 510 1.94 30.85 13.30
C ASN A 510 1.24 32.19 13.04
N LYS A 511 0.23 32.20 12.18
CA LYS A 511 -0.57 33.39 11.89
C LYS A 511 -1.38 33.86 13.09
N LEU A 512 -1.99 32.95 13.83
CA LEU A 512 -2.67 33.23 15.12
C LEU A 512 -1.74 33.90 16.12
N MET A 513 -0.51 33.38 16.25
CA MET A 513 0.51 33.97 17.13
C MET A 513 0.88 35.39 16.69
N ALA A 514 1.04 35.61 15.38
CA ALA A 514 1.32 36.94 14.84
C ALA A 514 0.18 37.92 15.12
N ASP A 515 -1.05 37.55 14.78
CA ASP A 515 -2.26 38.38 14.97
C ASP A 515 -2.46 38.71 16.45
N MET A 516 -2.18 37.75 17.37
CA MET A 516 -2.26 37.96 18.81
C MET A 516 -1.19 38.94 19.30
N MET A 517 0.06 38.81 18.84
CA MET A 517 1.15 39.72 19.21
C MET A 517 0.96 41.13 18.65
N GLU A 518 0.42 41.26 17.44
CA GLU A 518 0.05 42.57 16.85
C GLU A 518 -1.05 43.22 17.68
N GLY A 519 -2.08 42.48 18.10
CA GLY A 519 -3.13 42.96 18.99
C GLY A 519 -2.62 43.47 20.34
N LEU A 520 -1.47 42.94 20.81
CA LEU A 520 -0.74 43.43 21.99
C LEU A 520 0.23 44.58 21.70
N GLY A 521 0.26 45.11 20.46
CA GLY A 521 1.13 46.20 20.05
C GLY A 521 2.62 45.83 19.91
N ARG A 522 2.89 44.57 19.68
CA ARG A 522 4.26 44.04 19.45
C ARG A 522 4.39 43.54 18.01
N SER A 523 5.51 43.86 17.34
CA SER A 523 5.83 43.24 16.06
C SER A 523 6.30 41.82 16.27
N SER A 524 5.76 40.88 15.51
CA SER A 524 6.21 39.50 15.47
C SER A 524 7.28 39.36 14.38
N ASP A 525 8.57 39.47 14.75
CA ASP A 525 9.69 39.20 13.82
C ASP A 525 9.93 37.71 13.62
N SER A 526 9.09 36.84 14.22
CA SER A 526 9.29 35.38 14.23
C SER A 526 8.25 34.58 13.42
N VAL A 527 7.43 35.25 12.60
CA VAL A 527 6.50 34.54 11.72
C VAL A 527 7.28 33.95 10.55
N VAL A 528 7.35 32.63 10.48
CA VAL A 528 7.84 31.95 9.28
C VAL A 528 6.79 32.18 8.18
N ASP A 529 7.11 33.04 7.22
CA ASP A 529 6.27 33.28 6.06
C ASP A 529 6.42 32.10 5.10
N ILE A 530 5.48 31.14 5.18
CA ILE A 530 5.44 29.98 4.28
C ILE A 530 4.76 30.45 3.00
N GLU A 531 5.53 30.53 1.92
CA GLU A 531 5.03 30.91 0.61
C GLU A 531 4.14 29.82 0.00
N ALA A 532 3.20 30.19 -0.88
CA ALA A 532 2.33 29.25 -1.57
C ALA A 532 3.11 28.20 -2.41
N GLU A 533 4.36 28.50 -2.79
CA GLU A 533 5.23 27.58 -3.50
C GLU A 533 5.69 26.42 -2.59
N ASP A 534 5.83 26.63 -1.27
CA ASP A 534 6.23 25.61 -0.30
C ASP A 534 5.10 24.62 0.00
N ILE A 535 3.85 25.00 -0.27
CA ILE A 535 2.67 24.14 -0.10
C ILE A 535 2.57 23.12 -1.24
N THR A 536 3.31 23.30 -2.35
CA THR A 536 3.29 22.40 -3.49
C THR A 536 4.59 21.61 -3.62
N TYR A 537 4.51 20.35 -4.06
CA TYR A 537 5.67 19.55 -4.38
C TYR A 537 5.60 19.00 -5.81
N LYS A 538 6.78 18.87 -6.44
CA LYS A 538 6.94 18.47 -7.85
C LYS A 538 6.92 16.94 -7.99
N PRO A 539 6.63 16.42 -9.21
CA PRO A 539 6.77 14.99 -9.49
C PRO A 539 8.21 14.49 -9.23
N GLU A 540 8.30 13.35 -8.58
CA GLU A 540 9.52 12.57 -8.46
C GLU A 540 9.69 11.69 -9.70
N THR A 541 10.92 11.53 -10.19
CA THR A 541 11.22 10.70 -11.36
C THR A 541 12.40 9.79 -11.11
N CYS A 542 12.38 8.59 -11.68
CA CYS A 542 13.51 7.68 -11.64
C CYS A 542 13.86 7.12 -13.03
N MET A 543 15.14 6.85 -13.23
CA MET A 543 15.67 6.03 -14.33
C MET A 543 16.14 4.70 -13.77
N ASN A 544 15.65 3.62 -14.33
CA ASN A 544 15.98 2.26 -13.93
C ASN A 544 16.72 1.54 -15.04
N TYR A 545 17.79 0.86 -14.65
CA TYR A 545 18.63 0.03 -15.49
C TYR A 545 18.65 -1.38 -14.90
N GLU A 546 18.25 -2.38 -15.69
CA GLU A 546 18.18 -3.76 -15.22
C GLU A 546 18.88 -4.72 -16.18
N LEU A 547 19.46 -5.76 -15.58
CA LEU A 547 19.94 -6.96 -16.24
C LEU A 547 19.40 -8.16 -15.48
N GLY A 548 18.68 -9.05 -16.16
CA GLY A 548 18.09 -10.21 -15.50
C GLY A 548 17.91 -11.40 -16.41
N GLY A 549 17.42 -12.49 -15.83
CA GLY A 549 17.11 -13.70 -16.57
C GLY A 549 16.22 -14.63 -15.78
N GLU A 550 15.55 -15.50 -16.52
CA GLU A 550 14.71 -16.55 -15.97
C GLU A 550 15.02 -17.88 -16.64
N PHE A 551 15.01 -18.92 -15.84
CA PHE A 551 15.13 -20.31 -16.25
C PHE A 551 13.92 -21.09 -15.74
N THR A 552 13.24 -21.83 -16.63
CA THR A 552 12.16 -22.75 -16.27
C THR A 552 12.42 -24.13 -16.84
N MET A 553 12.16 -25.17 -16.04
CA MET A 553 12.30 -26.57 -16.42
C MET A 553 11.07 -27.35 -15.96
N SER A 554 10.48 -28.14 -16.86
CA SER A 554 9.42 -29.08 -16.54
C SER A 554 9.76 -30.42 -17.20
N ARG A 555 10.40 -31.33 -16.46
CA ARG A 555 10.90 -32.60 -16.97
C ARG A 555 10.96 -33.65 -15.87
N GLU A 556 10.59 -34.90 -16.21
CA GLU A 556 10.70 -36.08 -15.34
C GLU A 556 10.07 -35.88 -13.95
N GLY A 557 8.92 -35.18 -13.90
CA GLY A 557 8.22 -34.86 -12.65
C GLY A 557 8.85 -33.73 -11.82
N HIS A 558 9.96 -33.14 -12.27
CA HIS A 558 10.51 -31.91 -11.72
C HIS A 558 9.87 -30.68 -12.39
N SER A 559 9.53 -29.70 -11.61
CA SER A 559 9.21 -28.34 -12.05
C SER A 559 10.11 -27.38 -11.31
N LEU A 560 10.85 -26.55 -12.06
CA LEU A 560 11.79 -25.57 -11.53
C LEU A 560 11.61 -24.25 -12.25
N ARG A 561 11.52 -23.18 -11.48
CA ARG A 561 11.67 -21.79 -11.96
C ARG A 561 12.75 -21.12 -11.12
N ALA A 562 13.73 -20.53 -11.79
CA ALA A 562 14.76 -19.72 -11.16
C ALA A 562 14.84 -18.38 -11.89
N ALA A 563 14.87 -17.28 -11.18
CA ALA A 563 15.01 -15.94 -11.73
C ALA A 563 16.03 -15.14 -10.94
N ALA A 564 16.80 -14.29 -11.61
CA ALA A 564 17.71 -13.35 -10.97
C ALA A 564 17.69 -12.03 -11.72
N THR A 565 17.81 -10.92 -10.98
CA THR A 565 17.82 -9.56 -11.52
C THR A 565 18.83 -8.73 -10.77
N PHE A 566 19.62 -7.95 -11.48
CA PHE A 566 20.47 -6.86 -10.99
C PHE A 566 19.85 -5.55 -11.45
N TYR A 567 19.79 -4.56 -10.58
CA TYR A 567 19.20 -3.27 -10.89
C TYR A 567 20.04 -2.10 -10.35
N HIS A 568 19.92 -0.97 -11.04
CA HIS A 568 20.41 0.34 -10.65
C HIS A 568 19.31 1.37 -10.95
N ILE A 569 18.93 2.14 -9.93
CA ILE A 569 17.85 3.15 -10.02
C ILE A 569 18.44 4.48 -9.56
N ASP A 570 18.34 5.50 -10.42
CA ASP A 570 18.64 6.89 -10.09
C ASP A 570 17.35 7.69 -9.98
N CYS A 571 17.09 8.32 -8.83
CA CYS A 571 15.93 9.16 -8.57
C CYS A 571 16.32 10.63 -8.50
N ARG A 572 15.41 11.50 -8.94
CA ARG A 572 15.51 12.96 -8.87
C ARG A 572 14.24 13.56 -8.32
N ASN A 573 14.37 14.67 -7.60
CA ASN A 573 13.27 15.33 -6.91
C ASN A 573 12.55 14.35 -5.97
N GLN A 574 13.31 13.54 -5.25
CA GLN A 574 12.73 12.54 -4.35
C GLN A 574 11.78 13.21 -3.36
N GLN A 575 10.57 12.68 -3.26
CA GLN A 575 9.55 13.15 -2.34
C GLN A 575 9.82 12.55 -0.96
N ILE A 576 10.15 13.40 -0.01
CA ILE A 576 10.43 13.02 1.38
C ILE A 576 9.60 13.87 2.33
N THR A 577 9.39 13.35 3.53
CA THR A 577 8.75 14.09 4.61
C THR A 577 9.80 14.89 5.35
N VAL A 578 9.62 16.20 5.43
CA VAL A 578 10.46 17.11 6.21
C VAL A 578 9.63 17.80 7.28
N PHE A 579 10.32 18.33 8.29
CA PHE A 579 9.72 19.16 9.33
C PHE A 579 10.27 20.57 9.13
N PRO A 580 9.47 21.54 8.67
CA PRO A 580 9.94 22.91 8.49
C PRO A 580 10.43 23.51 9.80
N ASP A 581 11.47 24.35 9.73
CA ASP A 581 12.00 25.08 10.87
C ASP A 581 10.90 25.90 11.56
N GLY A 582 10.85 25.85 12.89
CA GLY A 582 9.88 26.57 13.70
C GLY A 582 8.49 25.94 13.78
N THR A 583 8.28 24.75 13.19
CA THR A 583 7.05 23.97 13.40
C THR A 583 7.25 22.89 14.44
N SER A 584 6.30 22.72 15.36
CA SER A 584 6.35 21.69 16.40
C SER A 584 5.62 20.40 15.98
N THR A 585 4.71 20.48 15.03
CA THR A 585 3.78 19.43 14.65
C THR A 585 3.69 19.24 13.13
N GLY A 586 4.07 20.26 12.33
CA GLY A 586 3.91 20.26 10.88
C GLY A 586 4.86 19.32 10.16
N ARG A 587 4.28 18.53 9.26
CA ARG A 587 5.00 17.70 8.31
C ARG A 587 4.66 18.15 6.91
N MET A 588 5.65 18.24 6.05
CA MET A 588 5.38 18.50 4.64
C MET A 588 6.19 17.56 3.75
N MET A 589 5.68 17.36 2.52
CA MET A 589 6.46 16.76 1.45
C MET A 589 7.36 17.82 0.83
N ALA A 590 8.65 17.56 0.79
CA ALA A 590 9.61 18.34 0.03
C ALA A 590 10.24 17.49 -1.07
N ASN A 591 10.74 18.15 -2.11
CA ASN A 591 11.55 17.48 -3.12
C ASN A 591 13.01 17.56 -2.69
N ALA A 592 13.51 16.49 -2.08
CA ALA A 592 14.95 16.30 -1.83
C ALA A 592 15.73 16.19 -3.14
N GLY A 593 17.04 16.33 -3.08
CA GLY A 593 17.90 16.34 -4.24
C GLY A 593 17.84 15.06 -5.07
N LYS A 594 18.69 14.09 -4.74
CA LYS A 594 18.85 12.84 -5.52
C LYS A 594 19.02 11.65 -4.60
N SER A 595 18.51 10.51 -5.04
CA SER A 595 18.78 9.23 -4.39
C SER A 595 19.14 8.15 -5.40
N ARG A 596 19.73 7.09 -4.90
CA ARG A 596 20.14 5.94 -5.71
C ARG A 596 19.83 4.65 -4.97
N SER A 597 19.38 3.64 -5.73
CA SER A 597 19.23 2.30 -5.22
C SER A 597 19.90 1.28 -6.14
N ASN A 598 20.76 0.46 -5.57
CA ASN A 598 21.43 -0.65 -6.24
C ASN A 598 21.01 -1.96 -5.58
N GLY A 599 20.91 -3.03 -6.36
CA GLY A 599 20.67 -4.30 -5.71
C GLY A 599 20.56 -5.49 -6.64
N MET A 600 20.30 -6.62 -5.99
CA MET A 600 20.03 -7.88 -6.67
C MET A 600 18.87 -8.61 -6.02
N GLU A 601 18.12 -9.32 -6.84
CA GLU A 601 16.98 -10.14 -6.44
C GLU A 601 17.13 -11.54 -7.02
N ALA A 602 16.71 -12.56 -6.27
CA ALA A 602 16.70 -13.95 -6.71
C ALA A 602 15.43 -14.66 -6.26
N GLU A 603 14.86 -15.47 -7.11
CA GLU A 603 13.71 -16.33 -6.83
C GLU A 603 13.98 -17.76 -7.30
N LEU A 604 13.52 -18.74 -6.54
CA LEU A 604 13.54 -20.13 -6.89
C LEU A 604 12.24 -20.81 -6.44
N ASP A 605 11.51 -21.38 -7.37
CA ASP A 605 10.38 -22.28 -7.11
C ASP A 605 10.73 -23.65 -7.65
N TRP A 606 10.74 -24.68 -6.80
CA TRP A 606 11.00 -26.05 -7.18
C TRP A 606 9.94 -26.99 -6.62
N ALA A 607 9.51 -27.94 -7.42
CA ALA A 607 8.63 -29.01 -6.98
C ALA A 607 9.05 -30.34 -7.61
N TRP A 608 8.99 -31.41 -6.80
CA TRP A 608 9.27 -32.77 -7.22
C TRP A 608 8.67 -33.77 -6.25
N ASN A 609 7.91 -34.72 -6.76
CA ASN A 609 7.39 -35.85 -6.01
C ASN A 609 6.80 -35.48 -4.64
N GLY A 610 5.95 -34.43 -4.62
CA GLY A 610 5.31 -33.92 -3.41
C GLY A 610 6.20 -33.03 -2.52
N TRP A 611 7.48 -32.86 -2.80
CA TRP A 611 8.29 -31.81 -2.21
C TRP A 611 8.07 -30.48 -2.94
N GLY A 612 8.11 -29.40 -2.21
CA GLY A 612 8.11 -28.03 -2.74
C GLY A 612 9.11 -27.18 -1.98
N LEU A 613 9.90 -26.39 -2.70
CA LEU A 613 10.78 -25.36 -2.17
C LEU A 613 10.47 -24.05 -2.86
N ARG A 614 10.16 -23.04 -2.07
CA ARG A 614 10.13 -21.66 -2.52
C ARG A 614 11.20 -20.87 -1.79
N PHE A 615 11.98 -20.13 -2.54
CA PHE A 615 13.02 -19.26 -2.02
C PHE A 615 12.94 -17.91 -2.73
N SER A 616 13.02 -16.82 -1.99
CA SER A 616 13.21 -15.47 -2.53
C SER A 616 14.20 -14.70 -1.66
N ALA A 617 15.03 -13.89 -2.29
CA ALA A 617 16.01 -13.07 -1.58
C ALA A 617 16.25 -11.77 -2.33
N SER A 618 16.55 -10.70 -1.59
CA SER A 618 17.05 -9.43 -2.12
C SER A 618 18.21 -8.91 -1.29
N LEU A 619 19.10 -8.20 -1.97
CA LEU A 619 20.09 -7.29 -1.37
C LEU A 619 19.83 -5.92 -1.97
N THR A 620 19.70 -4.89 -1.13
CA THR A 620 19.38 -3.52 -1.52
C THR A 620 20.35 -2.56 -0.81
N ASP A 621 20.94 -1.67 -1.58
CA ASP A 621 21.75 -0.57 -1.12
C ASP A 621 21.13 0.71 -1.67
N ALA A 622 20.34 1.39 -0.82
CA ALA A 622 19.59 2.59 -1.17
C ALA A 622 20.02 3.76 -0.29
N GLU A 623 20.50 4.84 -0.92
CA GLU A 623 21.10 5.98 -0.24
C GLU A 623 20.67 7.31 -0.84
N PHE A 624 20.71 8.37 -0.04
CA PHE A 624 20.63 9.74 -0.52
C PHE A 624 21.97 10.12 -1.16
N VAL A 625 21.94 10.49 -2.44
CA VAL A 625 23.14 10.99 -3.14
C VAL A 625 23.37 12.48 -2.83
N GLU A 626 22.26 13.22 -2.72
CA GLU A 626 22.24 14.65 -2.45
C GLU A 626 20.96 14.98 -1.69
N TYR A 627 21.07 15.27 -0.40
CA TYR A 627 19.95 15.66 0.43
C TYR A 627 20.39 16.55 1.59
N ASN A 628 19.93 17.79 1.59
CA ASN A 628 20.10 18.76 2.66
C ASN A 628 18.70 19.35 2.97
N ASP A 629 18.27 19.32 4.22
CA ASP A 629 16.96 19.81 4.65
C ASP A 629 16.96 21.30 5.05
N GLY A 630 18.12 21.97 4.91
CA GLY A 630 18.35 23.35 5.32
C GLY A 630 19.09 23.47 6.64
N VAL A 631 19.11 22.42 7.47
CA VAL A 631 19.78 22.34 8.76
C VAL A 631 20.94 21.34 8.69
N ASP A 632 20.66 20.13 8.24
CA ASP A 632 21.59 19.01 8.19
C ASP A 632 21.77 18.47 6.76
N ASP A 633 22.96 17.93 6.48
CA ASP A 633 23.27 17.23 5.23
C ASP A 633 23.24 15.72 5.47
N TYR A 634 22.25 15.05 4.88
CA TYR A 634 22.04 13.61 4.97
C TYR A 634 22.60 12.85 3.76
N SER A 635 23.37 13.50 2.90
CA SER A 635 24.00 12.87 1.73
C SER A 635 24.89 11.70 2.15
N GLY A 636 24.70 10.53 1.54
CA GLY A 636 25.36 9.27 1.86
C GLY A 636 24.67 8.44 2.94
N ASN A 637 23.60 8.91 3.56
CA ASN A 637 22.82 8.12 4.50
C ASN A 637 21.85 7.18 3.78
N ASP A 638 21.51 6.07 4.45
CA ASP A 638 20.50 5.12 3.97
C ASP A 638 19.13 5.78 3.84
N ILE A 639 18.38 5.41 2.80
CA ILE A 639 16.96 5.79 2.68
C ILE A 639 16.16 5.06 3.76
N PRO A 640 15.33 5.76 4.56
CA PRO A 640 14.47 5.15 5.57
C PRO A 640 13.51 4.10 4.99
N TYR A 641 13.14 3.10 5.81
CA TYR A 641 12.22 2.00 5.43
C TYR A 641 12.75 1.11 4.31
N SER A 642 14.06 1.09 4.09
CA SER A 642 14.73 0.24 3.11
C SER A 642 15.44 -0.93 3.80
N PRO A 643 14.91 -2.16 3.79
CA PRO A 643 15.65 -3.31 4.29
C PRO A 643 16.89 -3.57 3.43
N ARG A 644 18.09 -3.62 4.04
CA ARG A 644 19.32 -3.96 3.31
C ARG A 644 19.31 -5.37 2.71
N SER A 645 18.48 -6.26 3.25
CA SER A 645 18.25 -7.59 2.68
C SER A 645 16.91 -8.15 3.11
N THR A 646 16.28 -8.94 2.25
CA THR A 646 15.14 -9.80 2.60
C THR A 646 15.42 -11.23 2.17
N LEU A 647 14.90 -12.20 2.90
CA LEU A 647 15.02 -13.62 2.55
C LEU A 647 13.75 -14.35 3.02
N TYR A 648 13.13 -15.06 2.11
CA TYR A 648 12.06 -16.01 2.42
C TYR A 648 12.44 -17.40 1.91
N CYS A 649 12.21 -18.40 2.74
CA CYS A 649 12.42 -19.79 2.37
C CYS A 649 11.28 -20.64 2.94
N ARG A 650 10.57 -21.35 2.09
CA ARG A 650 9.51 -22.28 2.48
C ARG A 650 9.80 -23.67 1.91
N LEU A 651 9.93 -24.64 2.79
CA LEU A 651 9.97 -26.06 2.45
C LEU A 651 8.61 -26.68 2.74
N SER A 652 8.05 -27.39 1.78
CA SER A 652 6.76 -28.07 1.92
C SER A 652 6.83 -29.52 1.48
N ARG A 653 5.96 -30.33 2.08
CA ARG A 653 5.82 -31.76 1.72
C ARG A 653 4.33 -32.09 1.63
N ARG A 654 3.93 -32.71 0.52
CA ARG A 654 2.61 -33.34 0.32
C ARG A 654 2.75 -34.85 0.42
N PHE A 655 2.03 -35.45 1.35
CA PHE A 655 1.92 -36.89 1.50
C PHE A 655 0.58 -37.33 0.91
N GLN A 656 0.62 -38.30 0.00
CA GLN A 656 -0.59 -38.92 -0.53
C GLN A 656 -1.09 -39.97 0.42
N VAL A 657 -2.35 -39.84 0.86
CA VAL A 657 -2.97 -40.78 1.84
C VAL A 657 -4.34 -41.16 1.27
N HIS A 658 -4.57 -42.46 1.07
CA HIS A 658 -5.85 -42.94 0.54
C HIS A 658 -6.60 -43.74 1.62
N LYS A 659 -6.81 -43.14 2.81
CA LYS A 659 -7.47 -43.81 3.93
C LYS A 659 -8.55 -42.92 4.53
N GLY A 660 -9.76 -43.48 4.69
CA GLY A 660 -10.87 -42.78 5.38
C GLY A 660 -11.36 -41.50 4.69
N GLY A 661 -11.21 -41.42 3.35
CA GLY A 661 -11.55 -40.22 2.58
C GLY A 661 -10.49 -39.11 2.59
N LEU A 662 -9.44 -39.18 3.43
CA LEU A 662 -8.31 -38.29 3.41
C LEU A 662 -7.47 -38.54 2.15
N ARG A 663 -7.25 -37.50 1.34
CA ARG A 663 -6.48 -37.55 0.08
C ARG A 663 -5.02 -37.18 0.30
N TYR A 664 -4.79 -36.05 0.97
CA TYR A 664 -3.44 -35.50 1.17
C TYR A 664 -3.27 -34.95 2.58
N VAL A 665 -2.05 -35.04 3.07
CA VAL A 665 -1.54 -34.29 4.21
C VAL A 665 -0.44 -33.39 3.68
N ASN A 666 -0.60 -32.07 3.81
CA ASN A 666 0.46 -31.14 3.46
C ASN A 666 1.05 -30.56 4.74
N ALA A 667 2.37 -30.47 4.79
CA ALA A 667 3.10 -29.80 5.87
C ALA A 667 4.09 -28.81 5.27
N PHE A 668 4.32 -27.71 5.96
CA PHE A 668 5.32 -26.73 5.58
C PHE A 668 6.03 -26.14 6.79
N LEU A 669 7.23 -25.66 6.52
CA LEU A 669 8.04 -24.83 7.40
C LEU A 669 8.53 -23.65 6.57
N ASP A 670 8.42 -22.43 7.10
CA ASP A 670 8.99 -21.25 6.46
C ASP A 670 9.76 -20.36 7.43
N VAL A 671 10.67 -19.59 6.83
CA VAL A 671 11.48 -18.56 7.49
C VAL A 671 11.37 -17.30 6.65
N ASP A 672 11.00 -16.20 7.29
CA ASP A 672 11.06 -14.85 6.76
C ASP A 672 12.12 -14.07 7.53
N ARG A 673 13.17 -13.60 6.85
CA ARG A 673 14.23 -12.80 7.45
C ARG A 673 14.30 -11.43 6.80
N THR A 674 14.18 -10.39 7.62
CA THR A 674 14.40 -8.99 7.25
C THR A 674 15.74 -8.53 7.80
N GLY A 675 16.56 -7.91 6.96
CA GLY A 675 17.85 -7.32 7.32
C GLY A 675 17.70 -6.03 8.12
N HIS A 676 18.80 -5.30 8.25
CA HIS A 676 18.78 -4.00 8.91
C HIS A 676 17.87 -3.02 8.17
N ILE A 677 17.09 -2.25 8.93
CA ILE A 677 16.26 -1.14 8.43
C ILE A 677 16.65 0.11 9.21
N THR A 678 16.90 1.20 8.51
CA THR A 678 17.03 2.55 9.07
C THR A 678 15.64 3.21 9.05
N TRP A 679 15.24 3.87 10.15
CA TRP A 679 13.91 4.45 10.29
C TRP A 679 13.84 5.96 10.02
N ASN A 680 14.95 6.67 10.18
CA ASN A 680 15.03 8.13 10.00
C ASN A 680 16.21 8.52 9.11
N GLU A 681 16.17 9.72 8.57
CA GLU A 681 17.13 10.27 7.61
C GLU A 681 18.54 10.41 8.20
N SER A 682 18.63 10.69 9.52
CA SER A 682 19.92 10.80 10.23
C SER A 682 20.60 9.45 10.51
N GLY A 683 19.89 8.31 10.28
CA GLY A 683 20.42 6.97 10.54
C GLY A 683 20.56 6.62 12.03
N THR A 684 20.03 7.44 12.93
CA THR A 684 20.15 7.23 14.39
C THR A 684 19.18 6.20 14.94
N MET A 685 18.04 5.97 14.25
CA MET A 685 17.05 4.99 14.63
C MET A 685 17.00 3.86 13.61
N GLY A 686 16.93 2.61 14.09
CA GLY A 686 16.93 1.44 13.21
C GLY A 686 16.34 0.20 13.84
N GLN A 687 16.16 -0.80 13.02
CA GLN A 687 15.77 -2.18 13.36
C GLN A 687 16.93 -3.12 13.04
N HIS A 688 17.40 -3.84 14.05
CA HIS A 688 18.36 -4.92 13.83
C HIS A 688 17.72 -6.06 13.02
N PRO A 689 18.52 -6.84 12.26
CA PRO A 689 18.01 -7.97 11.53
C PRO A 689 17.23 -8.94 12.42
N TYR A 690 16.09 -9.43 11.92
CA TYR A 690 15.25 -10.38 12.63
C TYR A 690 14.76 -11.48 11.69
N ALA A 691 14.26 -12.58 12.25
CA ALA A 691 13.67 -13.68 11.50
C ALA A 691 12.39 -14.17 12.18
N LEU A 692 11.38 -14.44 11.36
CA LEU A 692 10.10 -14.99 11.77
C LEU A 692 10.00 -16.44 11.27
N LEU A 693 9.58 -17.34 12.14
CA LEU A 693 9.37 -18.74 11.81
C LEU A 693 7.88 -19.01 11.63
N GLY A 694 7.51 -19.69 10.56
CA GLY A 694 6.17 -20.18 10.32
C GLY A 694 6.13 -21.68 10.06
N ALA A 695 5.04 -22.32 10.44
CA ALA A 695 4.79 -23.73 10.13
C ALA A 695 3.28 -23.99 10.00
N GLY A 696 2.91 -25.03 9.26
CA GLY A 696 1.53 -25.43 9.19
C GLY A 696 1.34 -26.82 8.62
N VAL A 697 0.14 -27.35 8.88
CA VAL A 697 -0.32 -28.64 8.38
C VAL A 697 -1.74 -28.50 7.85
N SER A 698 -2.05 -29.11 6.71
CA SER A 698 -3.42 -29.27 6.21
C SER A 698 -3.76 -30.74 5.95
N LEU A 699 -5.03 -31.08 6.16
CA LEU A 699 -5.65 -32.36 5.89
C LEU A 699 -6.69 -32.16 4.79
N ASP A 700 -6.41 -32.66 3.59
CA ASP A 700 -7.25 -32.41 2.41
C ASP A 700 -8.15 -33.63 2.11
N PHE A 701 -9.44 -33.38 2.13
CA PHE A 701 -10.50 -34.28 1.71
C PHE A 701 -11.11 -33.84 0.35
N PRO A 702 -11.97 -34.62 -0.30
CA PRO A 702 -12.51 -34.27 -1.62
C PRO A 702 -13.17 -32.90 -1.72
N HIS A 703 -13.90 -32.48 -0.69
CA HIS A 703 -14.73 -31.27 -0.69
C HIS A 703 -14.39 -30.28 0.42
N PHE A 704 -13.47 -30.62 1.33
CA PHE A 704 -13.06 -29.77 2.42
C PHE A 704 -11.61 -30.03 2.83
N SER A 705 -11.01 -29.04 3.46
CA SER A 705 -9.67 -29.15 4.05
C SER A 705 -9.70 -28.53 5.45
N PHE A 706 -9.09 -29.20 6.41
CA PHE A 706 -8.75 -28.64 7.73
C PHE A 706 -7.29 -28.20 7.72
N TYR A 707 -6.98 -27.08 8.37
CA TYR A 707 -5.60 -26.64 8.50
C TYR A 707 -5.32 -25.94 9.82
N VAL A 708 -4.06 -26.01 10.23
CA VAL A 708 -3.49 -25.29 11.37
C VAL A 708 -2.23 -24.58 10.88
N ARG A 709 -2.09 -23.32 11.22
CA ARG A 709 -0.91 -22.51 10.91
C ARG A 709 -0.42 -21.80 12.16
N GLY A 710 0.91 -21.70 12.31
CA GLY A 710 1.57 -20.87 13.29
C GLY A 710 2.47 -19.86 12.58
N GLN A 711 2.46 -18.62 13.03
CA GLN A 711 3.29 -17.53 12.52
C GLN A 711 4.07 -16.91 13.69
N ASN A 712 5.29 -16.43 13.41
CA ASN A 712 6.20 -15.92 14.44
C ASN A 712 6.36 -16.91 15.61
N LEU A 713 6.60 -18.18 15.31
CA LEU A 713 6.64 -19.28 16.31
C LEU A 713 7.72 -19.07 17.37
N ALA A 714 8.80 -18.35 17.04
CA ALA A 714 9.87 -18.02 17.97
C ALA A 714 9.51 -16.85 18.92
N ASP A 715 8.35 -16.22 18.72
CA ASP A 715 7.90 -15.02 19.43
C ASP A 715 8.92 -13.87 19.36
N THR A 716 9.49 -13.68 18.19
CA THR A 716 10.48 -12.64 17.94
C THR A 716 9.81 -11.28 18.04
N SER A 717 10.35 -10.40 18.90
CA SER A 717 9.94 -8.99 18.99
C SER A 717 10.68 -8.18 17.92
N TYR A 718 9.94 -7.38 17.16
CA TYR A 718 10.49 -6.52 16.10
C TYR A 718 9.63 -5.28 15.92
N ARG A 719 10.23 -4.23 15.37
CA ARG A 719 9.58 -2.96 15.08
C ARG A 719 9.16 -2.92 13.62
N THR A 720 8.00 -2.32 13.34
CA THR A 720 7.47 -2.22 11.97
C THR A 720 7.41 -0.79 11.48
N PHE A 721 7.38 0.19 12.39
CA PHE A 721 7.23 1.59 12.05
C PHE A 721 7.82 2.48 13.15
N TYR A 722 8.28 3.69 12.77
CA TYR A 722 8.84 4.72 13.64
C TYR A 722 8.34 6.10 13.22
N PHE A 723 8.08 6.98 14.17
CA PHE A 723 7.84 8.39 13.94
C PHE A 723 8.13 9.21 15.20
N LYS A 724 8.17 10.53 15.03
CA LYS A 724 8.19 11.49 16.13
C LYS A 724 6.89 12.26 16.19
N SER A 725 6.42 12.56 17.40
CA SER A 725 5.34 13.50 17.68
C SER A 725 5.65 14.28 18.95
N VAL A 726 5.51 15.61 18.90
CA VAL A 726 5.77 16.53 20.03
C VAL A 726 7.12 16.24 20.73
N GLY A 727 8.17 16.01 19.90
CA GLY A 727 9.52 15.70 20.41
C GLY A 727 9.75 14.26 20.86
N ASN A 728 8.70 13.50 21.14
CA ASN A 728 8.75 12.11 21.58
C ASN A 728 8.94 11.15 20.39
N SER A 729 9.63 10.04 20.62
CA SER A 729 9.84 8.97 19.66
C SER A 729 8.87 7.82 19.88
N PHE A 730 8.26 7.29 18.82
CA PHE A 730 7.28 6.20 18.90
C PHE A 730 7.59 5.08 17.95
N PHE A 731 7.29 3.85 18.37
CA PHE A 731 7.38 2.65 17.56
C PHE A 731 6.06 1.88 17.50
N GLN A 732 5.72 1.38 16.32
CA GLN A 732 4.79 0.27 16.14
C GLN A 732 5.57 -1.04 16.26
N MET A 733 5.04 -1.98 17.05
CA MET A 733 5.60 -3.31 17.17
C MET A 733 4.95 -4.28 16.19
N GLY A 734 5.70 -5.27 15.76
CA GLY A 734 5.17 -6.38 14.97
C GLY A 734 4.38 -7.36 15.83
N LYS A 735 3.42 -8.03 15.21
CA LYS A 735 2.50 -8.95 15.91
C LYS A 735 3.26 -10.12 16.56
N PRO A 736 2.87 -10.53 17.79
CA PRO A 736 3.49 -11.66 18.52
C PRO A 736 3.24 -13.01 17.82
N ARG A 737 3.62 -14.10 18.45
CA ARG A 737 3.31 -15.46 18.01
C ARG A 737 1.80 -15.66 17.86
N ARG A 738 1.39 -16.19 16.70
CA ARG A 738 -0.02 -16.38 16.37
C ARG A 738 -0.28 -17.78 15.86
N PHE A 739 -1.46 -18.30 16.18
CA PHE A 739 -1.98 -19.56 15.66
C PHE A 739 -3.32 -19.33 14.97
N THR A 740 -3.56 -20.05 13.90
CA THR A 740 -4.83 -20.04 13.17
C THR A 740 -5.24 -21.47 12.87
N VAL A 741 -6.49 -21.80 13.15
CA VAL A 741 -7.13 -23.05 12.73
C VAL A 741 -8.25 -22.70 11.74
N GLY A 742 -8.46 -23.53 10.74
CA GLY A 742 -9.48 -23.24 9.75
C GLY A 742 -10.01 -24.48 9.02
N ILE A 743 -11.16 -24.26 8.41
CA ILE A 743 -11.78 -25.19 7.48
C ILE A 743 -12.10 -24.47 6.18
N SER A 744 -11.80 -25.09 5.05
CA SER A 744 -12.23 -24.61 3.72
C SER A 744 -13.08 -25.67 3.03
N LEU A 745 -14.10 -25.21 2.31
CA LEU A 745 -15.08 -26.01 1.57
C LEU A 745 -15.01 -25.63 0.09
N ASN A 746 -15.06 -26.61 -0.81
CA ASN A 746 -15.06 -26.42 -2.26
C ASN A 746 -16.06 -27.40 -2.89
N PHE A 747 -17.04 -26.87 -3.65
CA PHE A 747 -18.13 -27.65 -4.29
C PHE A 747 -18.29 -27.27 -5.75
#